data_4e4cfe6d5c8bb6ee24d4517130850fe1
#
_entry.id   4e4cfe6d5c8bb6ee24d4517130850fe1
#
_cell.length_a   1.000
_cell.length_b   1.000
_cell.length_c   1.000
_cell.angle_alpha   90.00
_cell.angle_beta   90.00
_cell.angle_gamma   90.00
#
_symmetry.space_group_name_H-M   'P 1'
#
loop_
_entity.id
_entity.type
_entity.pdbx_description
1 polymer ?
#
loop_
_entity_poly.entity_id
_entity_poly.type
_entity_poly.pdbx_seq_one_letter_code
_entity_poly.pdbx_strand_id
1 'polypeptide(L)'
;MRTEPTTYNLLNTITFPEDLRRLSVEELPEVCKELRQDIIKEVSCNPGHFAASLGTVELTVALHYVFNTPYDRIVWDVGHQAYGHKILTGRREAFSTNRKFKGVRPFPSPEESDYDTFTCGHASNSISAALGMAVAAAEKGEKDRHVVAIIGDGSMSGGLAFEGLNNASSTPNNLLIILNDNDMSIDRSVGGMKQYLFNLTTSNRYNQLRFKTSRLLFKMGLLNEDRRKALIRFANSLKSMAAQQQNIFEGMNIRYFGPINGHDVKNIARVLRDIKDMQGPKILHLHTVKGKGFEPAEKNPDIWHAPGKFDPETGERLKADTSNLPPLFQDVFGETLVELAKENPRIVGVTPAMPTGCSMNKLMDTMPDRAFDVGIAEGHAATFSGGMAKEGMQPFCNIYSSFMQRAYDNVIHDIALLRLPVVLCLDRAGLVGEDGPTHHGVFDLAYFRPIPNLTISSPMDEHELRRLMYTAQLPDQGPFVIRYPRGRGVLLDWKCPLEEIPVGKGRRLKEGKDLAVITLGPIGNVAARAIERAEKDKGISIAHYDLRFLKPLDEALLHEVGLNFQHVVTIEDGVKKGGMGSAVLEFMADNDYIPHFRRIGVPDAFIEHGTIQELHHLCGMDEEGIYNQLIIDS
;
A
#
# COMPACT_ATOMS: atom_id res chain seq x y z
N MET A 1 10.33 23.41 -17.03
CA MET A 1 10.65 24.82 -16.71
C MET A 1 11.18 24.81 -15.28
N ARG A 2 12.39 25.30 -15.02
CA ARG A 2 12.83 25.60 -13.65
C ARG A 2 12.11 26.88 -13.24
N THR A 3 11.11 26.77 -12.39
CA THR A 3 10.51 27.95 -11.74
C THR A 3 11.57 28.62 -10.88
N GLU A 4 11.61 29.95 -10.87
CA GLU A 4 12.51 30.71 -10.00
C GLU A 4 12.36 30.26 -8.54
N PRO A 5 13.43 30.30 -7.74
CA PRO A 5 13.35 29.87 -6.34
C PRO A 5 12.35 30.76 -5.61
N THR A 6 11.25 30.15 -5.15
CA THR A 6 10.28 30.86 -4.32
C THR A 6 10.96 31.22 -3.02
N THR A 7 11.05 32.51 -2.70
CA THR A 7 11.67 32.97 -1.46
C THR A 7 10.64 32.89 -0.35
N TYR A 8 10.78 31.89 0.54
CA TYR A 8 9.98 31.79 1.76
C TYR A 8 10.68 32.55 2.90
N ASN A 9 9.91 33.20 3.76
CA ASN A 9 10.46 33.99 4.84
C ASN A 9 10.89 33.11 6.04
N LEU A 10 10.00 32.21 6.48
CA LEU A 10 10.22 31.37 7.64
C LEU A 10 10.73 29.97 7.27
N LEU A 11 10.17 29.33 6.26
CA LEU A 11 10.55 27.97 5.85
C LEU A 11 12.02 27.89 5.44
N ASN A 12 12.59 28.96 4.86
CA ASN A 12 14.01 29.03 4.54
C ASN A 12 14.95 29.05 5.74
N THR A 13 14.44 29.38 6.93
CA THR A 13 15.21 29.36 8.19
C THR A 13 15.12 28.04 8.93
N ILE A 14 14.30 27.09 8.43
CA ILE A 14 14.05 25.80 9.07
C ILE A 14 14.73 24.70 8.24
N THR A 15 15.78 24.11 8.79
CA THR A 15 16.40 22.91 8.25
C THR A 15 15.95 21.68 9.02
N PHE A 16 15.93 21.78 10.35
CA PHE A 16 15.54 20.71 11.26
C PHE A 16 14.49 21.17 12.26
N PRO A 17 13.80 20.25 12.96
CA PRO A 17 12.80 20.60 13.95
C PRO A 17 13.29 21.54 15.09
N GLU A 18 14.59 21.53 15.39
CA GLU A 18 15.18 22.47 16.36
C GLU A 18 14.99 23.92 15.94
N ASP A 19 15.10 24.22 14.64
CA ASP A 19 14.91 25.59 14.13
C ASP A 19 13.46 26.00 14.23
N LEU A 20 12.52 25.08 13.91
CA LEU A 20 11.09 25.31 14.05
C LEU A 20 10.71 25.62 15.52
N ARG A 21 11.31 24.91 16.49
CA ARG A 21 11.04 25.13 17.92
C ARG A 21 11.52 26.48 18.46
N ARG A 22 12.39 27.19 17.74
CA ARG A 22 12.83 28.56 18.10
C ARG A 22 11.81 29.63 17.73
N LEU A 23 10.87 29.33 16.84
CA LEU A 23 9.82 30.26 16.44
C LEU A 23 8.76 30.42 17.53
N SER A 24 8.09 31.56 17.52
CA SER A 24 6.91 31.78 18.36
C SER A 24 5.70 30.99 17.83
N VAL A 25 4.74 30.69 18.69
CA VAL A 25 3.51 30.02 18.27
C VAL A 25 2.70 30.86 17.26
N GLU A 26 2.89 32.16 17.27
CA GLU A 26 2.23 33.11 16.38
C GLU A 26 2.74 33.01 14.92
N GLU A 27 3.96 32.52 14.72
CA GLU A 27 4.59 32.33 13.40
C GLU A 27 4.21 31.00 12.74
N LEU A 28 3.73 30.02 13.50
CA LEU A 28 3.41 28.68 12.97
C LEU A 28 2.39 28.68 11.81
N PRO A 29 1.35 29.52 11.79
CA PRO A 29 0.43 29.57 10.65
C PRO A 29 1.13 29.97 9.33
N GLU A 30 2.12 30.88 9.37
CA GLU A 30 2.87 31.24 8.16
C GLU A 30 3.80 30.11 7.73
N VAL A 31 4.45 29.41 8.66
CA VAL A 31 5.20 28.18 8.35
C VAL A 31 4.31 27.14 7.64
N CYS A 32 3.09 26.93 8.14
CA CYS A 32 2.14 26.00 7.50
C CYS A 32 1.78 26.44 6.07
N LYS A 33 1.58 27.74 5.86
CA LYS A 33 1.25 28.29 4.53
C LYS A 33 2.42 28.09 3.56
N GLU A 34 3.65 28.44 3.96
CA GLU A 34 4.85 28.29 3.13
C GLU A 34 5.15 26.80 2.84
N LEU A 35 5.03 25.92 3.85
CA LEU A 35 5.21 24.48 3.70
C LEU A 35 4.19 23.87 2.70
N ARG A 36 2.93 24.32 2.77
CA ARG A 36 1.89 23.89 1.82
C ARG A 36 2.21 24.32 0.40
N GLN A 37 2.66 25.55 0.21
CA GLN A 37 3.08 26.06 -1.10
C GLN A 37 4.28 25.31 -1.66
N ASP A 38 5.25 24.96 -0.81
CA ASP A 38 6.42 24.18 -1.18
C ASP A 38 6.02 22.77 -1.66
N ILE A 39 5.12 22.10 -0.93
CA ILE A 39 4.57 20.79 -1.32
C ILE A 39 3.82 20.89 -2.67
N ILE A 40 2.98 21.90 -2.86
CA ILE A 40 2.22 22.09 -4.11
C ILE A 40 3.19 22.27 -5.29
N LYS A 41 4.19 23.13 -5.14
CA LYS A 41 5.20 23.41 -6.16
C LYS A 41 5.99 22.15 -6.53
N GLU A 42 6.53 21.45 -5.54
CA GLU A 42 7.38 20.29 -5.77
C GLU A 42 6.61 19.11 -6.39
N VAL A 43 5.41 18.80 -5.86
CA VAL A 43 4.61 17.66 -6.33
C VAL A 43 3.98 17.95 -7.71
N SER A 44 3.75 19.21 -8.08
CA SER A 44 3.27 19.55 -9.43
C SER A 44 4.24 19.14 -10.53
N CYS A 45 5.54 19.23 -10.27
CA CYS A 45 6.62 18.86 -11.21
C CYS A 45 7.08 17.41 -11.03
N ASN A 46 7.12 16.94 -9.78
CA ASN A 46 7.56 15.59 -9.39
C ASN A 46 6.41 14.84 -8.70
N PRO A 47 5.60 14.09 -9.45
CA PRO A 47 4.35 13.50 -8.95
C PRO A 47 4.53 12.55 -7.77
N GLY A 48 3.59 12.63 -6.80
CA GLY A 48 3.56 11.79 -5.60
C GLY A 48 2.22 11.86 -4.88
N HIS A 49 2.21 11.48 -3.60
CA HIS A 49 1.02 11.50 -2.74
C HIS A 49 0.70 12.94 -2.29
N PHE A 50 -0.26 13.56 -2.93
CA PHE A 50 -0.48 14.99 -2.84
C PHE A 50 -1.52 15.41 -1.79
N ALA A 51 -2.79 15.07 -2.03
CA ALA A 51 -3.89 15.58 -1.20
C ALA A 51 -3.78 15.15 0.29
N ALA A 52 -3.26 13.95 0.56
CA ALA A 52 -3.05 13.48 1.92
C ALA A 52 -1.99 14.31 2.66
N SER A 53 -0.88 14.66 1.99
CA SER A 53 0.18 15.49 2.55
C SER A 53 -0.28 16.93 2.83
N LEU A 54 -1.14 17.50 1.97
CA LEU A 54 -1.74 18.83 2.23
C LEU A 54 -2.67 18.83 3.44
N GLY A 55 -3.37 17.70 3.69
CA GLY A 55 -4.29 17.56 4.82
C GLY A 55 -3.59 17.52 6.18
N THR A 56 -2.30 17.23 6.23
CA THR A 56 -1.53 17.02 7.47
C THR A 56 -0.49 18.10 7.76
N VAL A 57 -0.47 19.19 7.03
CA VAL A 57 0.54 20.26 7.18
C VAL A 57 0.55 20.81 8.61
N GLU A 58 -0.60 21.25 9.14
CA GLU A 58 -0.71 21.82 10.47
C GLU A 58 -0.36 20.81 11.57
N LEU A 59 -0.79 19.56 11.41
CA LEU A 59 -0.44 18.46 12.30
C LEU A 59 1.08 18.25 12.33
N THR A 60 1.72 18.18 11.17
CA THR A 60 3.16 17.96 11.03
C THR A 60 3.97 19.07 11.71
N VAL A 61 3.62 20.34 11.46
CA VAL A 61 4.25 21.49 12.10
C VAL A 61 4.07 21.44 13.60
N ALA A 62 2.85 21.18 14.11
CA ALA A 62 2.56 21.12 15.54
C ALA A 62 3.33 19.98 16.24
N LEU A 63 3.47 18.81 15.60
CA LEU A 63 4.22 17.67 16.13
C LEU A 63 5.70 18.02 16.30
N HIS A 64 6.36 18.52 15.28
CA HIS A 64 7.78 18.87 15.33
C HIS A 64 8.07 20.09 16.22
N TYR A 65 7.05 20.94 16.44
CA TYR A 65 7.14 22.05 17.36
C TYR A 65 7.03 21.65 18.84
N VAL A 66 6.24 20.61 19.16
CA VAL A 66 5.93 20.20 20.54
C VAL A 66 6.84 19.07 21.03
N PHE A 67 7.18 18.11 20.16
CA PHE A 67 7.97 16.94 20.50
C PHE A 67 9.44 17.14 20.13
N ASN A 68 10.33 16.61 20.96
CA ASN A 68 11.77 16.70 20.78
C ASN A 68 12.29 15.57 19.88
N THR A 69 11.86 15.58 18.60
CA THR A 69 12.33 14.63 17.59
C THR A 69 13.81 14.90 17.23
N PRO A 70 14.64 13.85 16.98
CA PRO A 70 14.30 12.42 16.85
C PRO A 70 14.31 11.66 18.19
N TYR A 71 14.60 12.29 19.35
CA TYR A 71 14.53 11.60 20.65
C TYR A 71 13.12 11.09 20.93
N ASP A 72 12.10 11.93 20.83
CA ASP A 72 10.70 11.52 20.79
C ASP A 72 10.41 10.82 19.46
N ARG A 73 9.57 9.81 19.48
CA ARG A 73 9.29 8.94 18.35
C ARG A 73 7.94 9.26 17.70
N ILE A 74 7.96 9.49 16.39
CA ILE A 74 6.75 9.68 15.59
C ILE A 74 6.65 8.54 14.58
N VAL A 75 5.60 7.74 14.65
CA VAL A 75 5.32 6.62 13.75
C VAL A 75 4.14 6.97 12.85
N TRP A 76 4.41 7.12 11.56
CA TRP A 76 3.41 7.39 10.55
C TRP A 76 2.77 6.09 10.06
N ASP A 77 1.43 6.04 10.02
CA ASP A 77 0.71 4.96 9.35
C ASP A 77 0.72 5.19 7.83
N VAL A 78 1.03 4.17 7.03
CA VAL A 78 1.24 4.28 5.57
C VAL A 78 2.38 5.22 5.20
N GLY A 79 2.38 6.46 5.70
CA GLY A 79 3.41 7.46 5.44
C GLY A 79 3.21 8.29 4.16
N HIS A 80 2.14 8.08 3.42
CA HIS A 80 1.78 8.84 2.21
C HIS A 80 1.43 10.32 2.51
N GLN A 81 1.15 10.65 3.77
CA GLN A 81 0.87 12.00 4.28
C GLN A 81 2.10 12.70 4.87
N ALA A 82 3.31 12.13 4.75
CA ALA A 82 4.49 12.57 5.49
C ALA A 82 5.45 13.49 4.69
N TYR A 83 5.02 14.12 3.60
CA TYR A 83 5.91 15.00 2.82
C TYR A 83 6.35 16.23 3.62
N GLY A 84 5.45 16.85 4.38
CA GLY A 84 5.81 17.93 5.29
C GLY A 84 6.83 17.51 6.35
N HIS A 85 6.73 16.27 6.87
CA HIS A 85 7.71 15.69 7.78
C HIS A 85 9.10 15.60 7.12
N LYS A 86 9.19 15.09 5.89
CA LYS A 86 10.47 15.02 5.16
C LYS A 86 11.09 16.40 4.94
N ILE A 87 10.30 17.38 4.54
CA ILE A 87 10.75 18.77 4.31
C ILE A 87 11.30 19.39 5.60
N LEU A 88 10.61 19.23 6.72
CA LEU A 88 11.01 19.81 8.02
C LEU A 88 12.13 19.04 8.74
N THR A 89 12.59 17.91 8.19
CA THR A 89 13.63 17.05 8.76
C THR A 89 14.85 16.91 7.86
N GLY A 90 15.29 18.02 7.23
CA GLY A 90 16.55 18.14 6.51
C GLY A 90 16.53 17.69 5.05
N ARG A 91 15.39 17.27 4.50
CA ARG A 91 15.30 16.74 3.12
C ARG A 91 14.69 17.71 2.10
N ARG A 92 14.48 18.97 2.47
CA ARG A 92 13.83 19.95 1.61
C ARG A 92 14.56 20.17 0.28
N GLU A 93 15.87 20.38 0.31
CA GLU A 93 16.66 20.61 -0.92
C GLU A 93 16.65 19.40 -1.85
N ALA A 94 16.69 18.17 -1.26
CA ALA A 94 16.66 16.93 -2.00
C ALA A 94 15.24 16.53 -2.43
N PHE A 95 14.17 17.20 -1.96
CA PHE A 95 12.79 16.76 -2.14
C PHE A 95 12.35 16.72 -3.61
N SER A 96 12.98 17.51 -4.48
CA SER A 96 12.79 17.44 -5.95
C SER A 96 13.19 16.09 -6.56
N THR A 97 13.91 15.23 -5.81
CA THR A 97 14.27 13.86 -6.18
C THR A 97 13.35 12.80 -5.56
N ASN A 98 12.31 13.22 -4.83
CA ASN A 98 11.37 12.29 -4.17
C ASN A 98 10.81 11.28 -5.19
N ARG A 99 10.81 9.99 -4.85
CA ARG A 99 10.34 8.88 -5.70
C ARG A 99 11.19 8.60 -6.96
N LYS A 100 12.27 9.34 -7.21
CA LYS A 100 13.20 9.07 -8.31
C LYS A 100 14.29 8.10 -7.87
N PHE A 101 14.80 7.31 -8.79
CA PHE A 101 15.88 6.36 -8.54
C PHE A 101 17.07 7.04 -7.85
N LYS A 102 17.54 6.47 -6.74
CA LYS A 102 18.58 7.03 -5.85
C LYS A 102 18.26 8.40 -5.25
N GLY A 103 17.03 8.86 -5.34
CA GLY A 103 16.54 10.07 -4.70
C GLY A 103 15.89 9.83 -3.34
N VAL A 104 15.15 10.82 -2.85
CA VAL A 104 14.38 10.73 -1.60
C VAL A 104 13.32 9.63 -1.73
N ARG A 105 13.23 8.77 -0.72
CA ARG A 105 12.28 7.63 -0.68
C ARG A 105 10.83 8.11 -0.67
N PRO A 106 9.90 7.32 -1.24
CA PRO A 106 8.48 7.67 -1.29
C PRO A 106 7.82 7.78 0.09
N PHE A 107 8.26 6.95 1.03
CA PHE A 107 7.75 6.87 2.39
C PHE A 107 8.88 7.07 3.41
N PRO A 108 8.56 7.46 4.66
CA PRO A 108 9.54 7.49 5.74
C PRO A 108 10.23 6.14 5.93
N SER A 109 11.55 6.17 6.09
CA SER A 109 12.38 4.99 6.30
C SER A 109 13.58 5.31 7.19
N PRO A 110 13.85 4.50 8.25
CA PRO A 110 15.00 4.70 9.15
C PRO A 110 16.36 4.67 8.43
N GLU A 111 16.45 4.06 7.26
CA GLU A 111 17.67 4.06 6.44
C GLU A 111 17.93 5.41 5.76
N GLU A 112 16.91 6.27 5.66
CA GLU A 112 17.01 7.59 5.03
C GLU A 112 17.27 8.70 6.05
N SER A 113 16.69 8.60 7.25
CA SER A 113 16.76 9.66 8.25
C SER A 113 16.49 9.15 9.67
N ASP A 114 17.22 9.65 10.66
CA ASP A 114 17.00 9.36 12.08
C ASP A 114 15.62 9.84 12.58
N TYR A 115 15.00 10.77 11.87
CA TYR A 115 13.65 11.25 12.15
C TYR A 115 12.55 10.27 11.69
N ASP A 116 12.87 9.36 10.80
CA ASP A 116 11.97 8.32 10.29
C ASP A 116 12.01 7.10 11.21
N THR A 117 11.15 7.11 12.21
CA THR A 117 11.22 6.15 13.32
C THR A 117 10.96 4.70 12.92
N PHE A 118 10.11 4.46 11.92
CA PHE A 118 9.71 3.14 11.46
C PHE A 118 9.45 3.14 9.96
N THR A 119 9.71 2.02 9.29
CA THR A 119 9.41 1.89 7.85
C THR A 119 7.91 1.96 7.60
N CYS A 120 7.51 2.85 6.71
CA CYS A 120 6.13 3.06 6.31
C CYS A 120 5.84 2.42 4.94
N GLY A 121 4.58 2.43 4.52
CA GLY A 121 4.10 1.91 3.23
C GLY A 121 2.80 1.13 3.36
N HIS A 122 2.66 0.31 4.40
CA HIS A 122 1.46 -0.47 4.69
C HIS A 122 0.64 0.15 5.82
N ALA A 123 -0.70 0.05 5.71
CA ALA A 123 -1.63 0.62 6.66
C ALA A 123 -1.75 -0.19 7.96
N SER A 124 -2.28 0.44 9.01
CA SER A 124 -2.75 -0.15 10.27
C SER A 124 -1.66 -0.67 11.22
N ASN A 125 -0.37 -0.48 10.93
CA ASN A 125 0.73 -0.99 11.75
C ASN A 125 1.28 0.03 12.77
N SER A 126 0.96 1.32 12.61
CA SER A 126 1.56 2.40 13.41
C SER A 126 1.28 2.27 14.91
N ILE A 127 0.05 1.89 15.30
CA ILE A 127 -0.33 1.74 16.71
C ILE A 127 0.51 0.64 17.37
N SER A 128 0.60 -0.54 16.74
CA SER A 128 1.36 -1.67 17.30
C SER A 128 2.85 -1.37 17.39
N ALA A 129 3.43 -0.76 16.34
CA ALA A 129 4.85 -0.38 16.34
C ALA A 129 5.15 0.67 17.42
N ALA A 130 4.34 1.71 17.51
CA ALA A 130 4.49 2.76 18.51
C ALA A 130 4.26 2.26 19.94
N LEU A 131 3.29 1.35 20.15
CA LEU A 131 3.07 0.71 21.45
C LEU A 131 4.31 -0.05 21.90
N GLY A 132 4.90 -0.87 21.01
CA GLY A 132 6.15 -1.59 21.32
C GLY A 132 7.28 -0.65 21.72
N MET A 133 7.42 0.50 21.04
CA MET A 133 8.41 1.52 21.38
C MET A 133 8.11 2.19 22.72
N ALA A 134 6.84 2.50 23.01
CA ALA A 134 6.44 3.12 24.28
C ALA A 134 6.68 2.19 25.48
N VAL A 135 6.39 0.90 25.32
CA VAL A 135 6.67 -0.12 26.34
C VAL A 135 8.18 -0.28 26.52
N ALA A 136 8.96 -0.36 25.45
CA ALA A 136 10.43 -0.46 25.52
C ALA A 136 11.06 0.76 26.20
N ALA A 137 10.55 1.98 25.96
CA ALA A 137 11.00 3.19 26.64
C ALA A 137 10.69 3.13 28.14
N ALA A 138 9.51 2.66 28.52
CA ALA A 138 9.13 2.48 29.93
C ALA A 138 10.03 1.47 30.65
N GLU A 139 10.32 0.32 30.04
CA GLU A 139 11.21 -0.72 30.58
C GLU A 139 12.67 -0.25 30.73
N LYS A 140 13.12 0.63 29.81
CA LYS A 140 14.44 1.27 29.91
C LYS A 140 14.49 2.43 30.91
N GLY A 141 13.38 2.82 31.50
CA GLY A 141 13.28 3.96 32.41
C GLY A 141 13.38 5.32 31.72
N GLU A 142 13.17 5.40 30.41
CA GLU A 142 13.18 6.63 29.61
C GLU A 142 11.85 7.39 29.76
N LYS A 143 11.59 7.91 30.97
CA LYS A 143 10.30 8.51 31.36
C LYS A 143 9.93 9.77 30.56
N ASP A 144 10.94 10.47 30.04
CA ASP A 144 10.77 11.73 29.31
C ASP A 144 10.60 11.50 27.80
N ARG A 145 10.69 10.24 27.32
CA ARG A 145 10.49 9.91 25.91
C ARG A 145 9.00 9.78 25.60
N HIS A 146 8.55 10.54 24.60
CA HIS A 146 7.21 10.44 24.07
C HIS A 146 7.19 9.58 22.79
N VAL A 147 6.12 8.80 22.62
CA VAL A 147 5.89 8.01 21.41
C VAL A 147 4.50 8.36 20.87
N VAL A 148 4.46 8.74 19.60
CA VAL A 148 3.25 9.17 18.90
C VAL A 148 3.00 8.30 17.69
N ALA A 149 1.82 7.68 17.61
CA ALA A 149 1.33 7.00 16.39
C ALA A 149 0.37 7.93 15.65
N ILE A 150 0.54 8.10 14.35
CA ILE A 150 -0.39 8.85 13.51
C ILE A 150 -1.08 7.87 12.58
N ILE A 151 -2.41 7.78 12.66
CA ILE A 151 -3.22 6.86 11.88
C ILE A 151 -4.39 7.59 11.23
N GLY A 152 -4.68 7.28 9.96
CA GLY A 152 -5.85 7.77 9.25
C GLY A 152 -7.11 6.96 9.59
N ASP A 153 -8.28 7.56 9.40
CA ASP A 153 -9.59 6.91 9.58
C ASP A 153 -9.75 5.65 8.70
N GLY A 154 -9.26 5.68 7.46
CA GLY A 154 -9.26 4.51 6.57
C GLY A 154 -8.42 3.35 7.13
N SER A 155 -7.24 3.62 7.68
CA SER A 155 -6.35 2.62 8.28
C SER A 155 -6.91 2.03 9.58
N MET A 156 -7.83 2.71 10.24
CA MET A 156 -8.52 2.18 11.43
C MET A 156 -9.44 0.99 11.12
N SER A 157 -9.78 0.72 9.86
CA SER A 157 -10.56 -0.44 9.47
C SER A 157 -9.78 -1.76 9.50
N GLY A 158 -8.44 -1.70 9.51
CA GLY A 158 -7.58 -2.89 9.55
C GLY A 158 -7.54 -3.56 10.93
N GLY A 159 -7.58 -4.90 10.97
CA GLY A 159 -7.58 -5.68 12.20
C GLY A 159 -6.41 -5.36 13.13
N LEU A 160 -5.20 -5.21 12.59
CA LEU A 160 -3.99 -4.90 13.36
C LEU A 160 -4.09 -3.60 14.17
N ALA A 161 -4.83 -2.59 13.66
CA ALA A 161 -5.09 -1.36 14.41
C ALA A 161 -5.92 -1.63 15.66
N PHE A 162 -6.95 -2.48 15.57
CA PHE A 162 -7.77 -2.91 16.71
C PHE A 162 -6.98 -3.78 17.70
N GLU A 163 -6.14 -4.68 17.22
CA GLU A 163 -5.24 -5.48 18.06
C GLU A 163 -4.29 -4.59 18.86
N GLY A 164 -3.70 -3.57 18.18
CA GLY A 164 -2.87 -2.56 18.82
C GLY A 164 -3.61 -1.76 19.89
N LEU A 165 -4.84 -1.30 19.61
CA LEU A 165 -5.69 -0.59 20.57
C LEU A 165 -6.05 -1.47 21.78
N ASN A 166 -6.46 -2.70 21.53
CA ASN A 166 -6.81 -3.66 22.57
C ASN A 166 -5.63 -3.92 23.51
N ASN A 167 -4.43 -4.10 22.97
CA ASN A 167 -3.23 -4.32 23.78
C ASN A 167 -2.79 -3.03 24.50
N ALA A 168 -2.88 -1.86 23.87
CA ALA A 168 -2.56 -0.56 24.50
C ALA A 168 -3.41 -0.29 25.74
N SER A 169 -4.64 -0.78 25.77
CA SER A 169 -5.56 -0.61 26.90
C SER A 169 -5.14 -1.39 28.17
N SER A 170 -4.39 -2.47 28.01
CA SER A 170 -4.02 -3.40 29.10
C SER A 170 -2.53 -3.34 29.46
N THR A 171 -1.68 -2.81 28.58
CA THR A 171 -0.24 -2.72 28.79
C THR A 171 0.15 -1.35 29.33
N PRO A 172 0.97 -1.23 30.40
CA PRO A 172 1.45 0.06 30.89
C PRO A 172 2.24 0.84 29.81
N ASN A 173 1.73 1.99 29.41
CA ASN A 173 2.37 2.82 28.39
C ASN A 173 1.87 4.26 28.44
N ASN A 174 2.57 5.17 27.75
CA ASN A 174 2.19 6.58 27.58
C ASN A 174 1.91 6.94 26.12
N LEU A 175 1.55 5.96 25.30
CA LEU A 175 1.30 6.12 23.88
C LEU A 175 0.27 7.22 23.60
N LEU A 176 0.64 8.14 22.70
CA LEU A 176 -0.29 9.08 22.09
C LEU A 176 -0.64 8.60 20.68
N ILE A 177 -1.92 8.37 20.43
CA ILE A 177 -2.43 8.05 19.11
C ILE A 177 -3.11 9.30 18.55
N ILE A 178 -2.71 9.73 17.35
CA ILE A 178 -3.37 10.80 16.61
C ILE A 178 -4.20 10.18 15.53
N LEU A 179 -5.52 10.26 15.67
CA LEU A 179 -6.47 9.87 14.65
C LEU A 179 -6.72 11.06 13.72
N ASN A 180 -6.20 10.96 12.51
CA ASN A 180 -6.41 11.93 11.44
C ASN A 180 -7.64 11.53 10.62
N ASP A 181 -8.77 12.14 10.92
CA ASP A 181 -10.06 11.84 10.31
C ASP A 181 -10.38 12.87 9.22
N ASN A 182 -10.50 12.42 7.99
CA ASN A 182 -10.85 13.25 6.84
C ASN A 182 -11.93 12.61 5.95
N ASP A 183 -12.63 11.59 6.45
CA ASP A 183 -13.68 10.83 5.77
C ASP A 183 -13.23 10.11 4.49
N MET A 184 -11.91 9.94 4.28
CA MET A 184 -11.34 9.40 3.04
C MET A 184 -10.22 8.38 3.32
N SER A 185 -10.23 7.29 2.55
CA SER A 185 -9.07 6.43 2.34
C SER A 185 -8.37 6.78 1.01
N ILE A 186 -7.98 5.82 0.17
CA ILE A 186 -7.62 6.10 -1.23
C ILE A 186 -8.86 6.60 -1.96
N ASP A 187 -9.93 5.79 -1.95
CA ASP A 187 -11.29 6.16 -2.30
C ASP A 187 -12.09 6.57 -1.05
N ARG A 188 -13.40 6.71 -1.12
CA ARG A 188 -14.23 7.03 0.06
C ARG A 188 -14.16 5.90 1.09
N SER A 189 -13.91 6.22 2.34
CA SER A 189 -13.94 5.26 3.44
C SER A 189 -15.29 4.54 3.53
N VAL A 190 -15.28 3.25 3.86
CA VAL A 190 -16.48 2.42 3.95
C VAL A 190 -16.64 1.80 5.35
N GLY A 191 -17.83 1.29 5.66
CA GLY A 191 -18.10 0.49 6.85
C GLY A 191 -18.59 1.27 8.07
N GLY A 192 -18.89 0.51 9.13
CA GLY A 192 -19.50 1.03 10.37
C GLY A 192 -18.59 1.98 11.17
N MET A 193 -17.28 1.80 11.09
CA MET A 193 -16.32 2.68 11.77
C MET A 193 -16.38 4.11 11.21
N LYS A 194 -16.47 4.26 9.88
CA LYS A 194 -16.69 5.57 9.25
C LYS A 194 -17.94 6.26 9.79
N GLN A 195 -19.08 5.55 9.78
CA GLN A 195 -20.34 6.10 10.29
C GLN A 195 -20.23 6.49 11.77
N TYR A 196 -19.51 5.70 12.55
CA TYR A 196 -19.26 5.98 13.95
C TYR A 196 -18.42 7.27 14.14
N LEU A 197 -17.32 7.42 13.40
CA LEU A 197 -16.45 8.62 13.47
C LEU A 197 -17.20 9.85 12.98
N PHE A 198 -17.96 9.75 11.88
CA PHE A 198 -18.81 10.82 11.38
C PHE A 198 -19.83 11.30 12.44
N ASN A 199 -20.45 10.38 13.15
CA ASN A 199 -21.39 10.72 14.22
C ASN A 199 -20.69 11.43 15.39
N LEU A 200 -19.42 11.08 15.70
CA LEU A 200 -18.62 11.77 16.70
C LEU A 200 -18.29 13.22 16.27
N THR A 201 -17.94 13.42 15.00
CA THR A 201 -17.57 14.75 14.48
C THR A 201 -18.77 15.69 14.34
N THR A 202 -19.96 15.17 13.99
CA THR A 202 -21.19 15.96 13.75
C THR A 202 -21.96 16.29 15.01
N SER A 203 -21.72 15.62 16.14
CA SER A 203 -22.44 15.85 17.40
C SER A 203 -21.99 17.12 18.15
N ASN A 204 -22.41 18.28 17.65
CA ASN A 204 -22.07 19.61 18.22
C ASN A 204 -22.45 19.81 19.70
N ARG A 205 -23.53 19.17 20.19
CA ARG A 205 -23.97 19.31 21.59
C ARG A 205 -23.04 18.61 22.58
N TYR A 206 -22.49 17.46 22.23
CA TYR A 206 -21.58 16.68 23.07
C TYR A 206 -20.23 17.40 23.25
N ASN A 207 -19.69 17.93 22.19
CA ASN A 207 -18.37 18.57 22.17
C ASN A 207 -18.33 19.90 22.93
N GLN A 208 -19.36 20.75 22.82
CA GLN A 208 -19.41 22.03 23.51
C GLN A 208 -19.61 21.88 25.02
N LEU A 209 -20.40 20.92 25.49
CA LEU A 209 -20.64 20.69 26.90
C LEU A 209 -19.38 20.16 27.62
N ARG A 210 -18.66 19.25 27.00
CA ARG A 210 -17.43 18.63 27.51
C ARG A 210 -16.29 19.64 27.63
N PHE A 211 -16.12 20.50 26.63
CA PHE A 211 -15.07 21.54 26.65
C PHE A 211 -15.33 22.63 27.74
N LYS A 212 -16.58 23.02 27.94
CA LYS A 212 -16.94 24.01 28.96
C LYS A 212 -16.77 23.46 30.38
N THR A 213 -17.13 22.21 30.63
CA THR A 213 -17.02 21.60 31.98
C THR A 213 -15.58 21.29 32.36
N SER A 214 -14.74 20.81 31.45
CA SER A 214 -13.32 20.58 31.73
C SER A 214 -12.55 21.87 31.99
N ARG A 215 -12.88 22.95 31.29
CA ARG A 215 -12.28 24.28 31.48
C ARG A 215 -12.73 24.95 32.80
N LEU A 216 -13.96 24.70 33.25
CA LEU A 216 -14.48 25.20 34.53
C LEU A 216 -13.81 24.49 35.70
N LEU A 217 -13.64 23.16 35.64
CA LEU A 217 -12.96 22.37 36.67
C LEU A 217 -11.46 22.71 36.78
N PHE A 218 -10.81 23.03 35.64
CA PHE A 218 -9.41 23.47 35.63
C PHE A 218 -9.20 24.88 36.22
N LYS A 219 -10.16 25.79 36.04
CA LYS A 219 -10.12 27.15 36.60
C LYS A 219 -10.40 27.20 38.09
N MET A 220 -11.05 26.21 38.66
CA MET A 220 -11.49 26.24 40.06
C MET A 220 -10.44 25.80 41.08
N GLY A 221 -9.20 25.46 40.72
CA GLY A 221 -8.01 25.43 41.61
C GLY A 221 -8.10 24.70 42.98
N LEU A 222 -9.17 24.01 43.29
CA LEU A 222 -9.65 23.75 44.64
C LEU A 222 -9.55 22.28 45.09
N LEU A 223 -8.61 21.44 44.60
CA LEU A 223 -8.59 20.04 45.07
C LEU A 223 -7.20 19.40 45.11
N ASN A 224 -6.89 18.72 46.21
CA ASN A 224 -5.77 17.81 46.41
C ASN A 224 -5.88 16.60 45.45
N GLU A 225 -4.75 16.04 44.98
CA GLU A 225 -4.69 15.05 43.88
C GLU A 225 -5.58 13.81 44.07
N ASP A 226 -5.73 13.31 45.30
CA ASP A 226 -6.53 12.10 45.55
C ASP A 226 -8.05 12.35 45.52
N ARG A 227 -8.49 13.50 46.00
CA ARG A 227 -9.90 13.93 45.88
C ARG A 227 -10.26 14.29 44.46
N ARG A 228 -9.31 14.77 43.66
CA ARG A 228 -9.43 15.06 42.24
C ARG A 228 -9.66 13.78 41.44
N LYS A 229 -8.92 12.68 41.74
CA LYS A 229 -9.11 11.36 41.08
C LYS A 229 -10.49 10.77 41.40
N ALA A 230 -10.94 10.87 42.63
CA ALA A 230 -12.27 10.40 43.07
C ALA A 230 -13.41 11.22 42.44
N LEU A 231 -13.27 12.55 42.37
CA LEU A 231 -14.29 13.44 41.74
C LEU A 231 -14.33 13.28 40.23
N ILE A 232 -13.18 13.05 39.57
CA ILE A 232 -13.10 12.75 38.14
C ILE A 232 -13.78 11.40 37.84
N ARG A 233 -13.54 10.35 38.66
CA ARG A 233 -14.23 9.08 38.55
C ARG A 233 -15.74 9.20 38.77
N PHE A 234 -16.16 9.96 39.79
CA PHE A 234 -17.57 10.20 40.09
C PHE A 234 -18.25 11.05 39.01
N ALA A 235 -17.60 12.09 38.51
CA ALA A 235 -18.09 12.91 37.41
C ALA A 235 -18.14 12.11 36.08
N ASN A 236 -17.20 11.22 35.86
CA ASN A 236 -17.21 10.31 34.70
C ASN A 236 -18.32 9.24 34.85
N SER A 237 -18.57 8.73 36.05
CA SER A 237 -19.67 7.79 36.31
C SER A 237 -21.06 8.44 36.15
N LEU A 238 -21.23 9.68 36.63
CA LEU A 238 -22.47 10.46 36.44
C LEU A 238 -22.66 10.85 34.96
N LYS A 239 -21.58 11.13 34.22
CA LYS A 239 -21.62 11.43 32.79
C LYS A 239 -21.94 10.19 31.95
N SER A 240 -21.44 9.00 32.32
CA SER A 240 -21.77 7.75 31.66
C SER A 240 -23.25 7.36 31.85
N MET A 241 -23.85 7.73 32.95
CA MET A 241 -25.29 7.54 33.20
C MET A 241 -26.18 8.57 32.48
N ALA A 242 -25.66 9.77 32.17
CA ALA A 242 -26.41 10.82 31.48
C ALA A 242 -26.17 10.86 29.97
N ALA A 243 -25.08 10.28 29.46
CA ALA A 243 -24.76 10.15 28.05
C ALA A 243 -24.94 8.69 27.62
N GLN A 244 -26.01 8.40 26.91
CA GLN A 244 -26.34 7.06 26.38
C GLN A 244 -25.32 6.51 25.35
N GLN A 245 -24.17 7.13 25.14
CA GLN A 245 -23.13 6.66 24.21
C GLN A 245 -21.73 6.82 24.83
N GLN A 246 -21.20 5.74 25.37
CA GLN A 246 -19.75 5.64 25.60
C GLN A 246 -19.04 5.59 24.25
N ASN A 247 -18.00 6.43 24.10
CA ASN A 247 -17.07 6.34 22.98
C ASN A 247 -16.34 4.99 23.05
N ILE A 248 -16.20 4.27 21.93
CA ILE A 248 -15.54 2.96 21.86
C ILE A 248 -14.14 2.97 22.49
N PHE A 249 -13.38 4.05 22.31
CA PHE A 249 -12.04 4.20 22.87
C PHE A 249 -12.04 4.33 24.40
N GLU A 250 -12.99 5.09 24.95
CA GLU A 250 -13.17 5.21 26.40
C GLU A 250 -13.67 3.88 27.00
N GLY A 251 -14.51 3.13 26.25
CA GLY A 251 -14.91 1.78 26.61
C GLY A 251 -13.73 0.80 26.69
N MET A 252 -12.70 1.01 25.91
CA MET A 252 -11.41 0.29 25.95
C MET A 252 -10.42 0.89 26.95
N ASN A 253 -10.84 1.80 27.84
CA ASN A 253 -9.98 2.46 28.83
C ASN A 253 -8.85 3.32 28.21
N ILE A 254 -9.02 3.82 27.00
CA ILE A 254 -8.13 4.75 26.29
C ILE A 254 -8.73 6.15 26.41
N ARG A 255 -7.95 7.12 26.89
CA ARG A 255 -8.45 8.49 27.01
C ARG A 255 -8.64 9.12 25.65
N TYR A 256 -9.80 9.69 25.41
CA TYR A 256 -10.13 10.33 24.15
C TYR A 256 -10.24 11.84 24.25
N PHE A 257 -9.59 12.55 23.32
CA PHE A 257 -9.60 14.01 23.18
C PHE A 257 -10.04 14.38 21.76
N GLY A 258 -10.99 15.26 21.64
CA GLY A 258 -11.47 15.73 20.33
C GLY A 258 -12.95 15.40 20.06
N PRO A 259 -13.40 15.45 18.80
CA PRO A 259 -12.62 15.93 17.65
C PRO A 259 -12.30 17.44 17.76
N ILE A 260 -11.11 17.83 17.27
CA ILE A 260 -10.72 19.24 17.14
C ILE A 260 -10.39 19.57 15.69
N ASN A 261 -10.43 20.85 15.33
CA ASN A 261 -10.05 21.30 13.99
C ASN A 261 -8.56 21.01 13.74
N GLY A 262 -8.28 20.12 12.77
CA GLY A 262 -6.93 19.71 12.38
C GLY A 262 -6.17 20.75 11.53
N HIS A 263 -6.80 21.90 11.21
CA HIS A 263 -6.19 23.01 10.49
C HIS A 263 -5.93 24.26 11.35
N ASP A 264 -6.04 24.13 12.68
CA ASP A 264 -5.64 25.16 13.62
C ASP A 264 -4.35 24.73 14.34
N VAL A 265 -3.20 25.05 13.75
CA VAL A 265 -1.88 24.66 14.25
C VAL A 265 -1.62 25.16 15.67
N LYS A 266 -2.10 26.36 16.03
CA LYS A 266 -1.94 26.92 17.38
C LYS A 266 -2.71 26.12 18.41
N ASN A 267 -3.96 25.76 18.08
CA ASN A 267 -4.79 24.94 18.97
C ASN A 267 -4.25 23.51 19.07
N ILE A 268 -3.78 22.91 17.97
CA ILE A 268 -3.15 21.57 17.98
C ILE A 268 -1.92 21.59 18.89
N ALA A 269 -1.00 22.54 18.70
CA ALA A 269 0.21 22.67 19.51
C ALA A 269 -0.11 22.87 21.00
N ARG A 270 -1.13 23.66 21.33
CA ARG A 270 -1.61 23.84 22.71
C ARG A 270 -2.14 22.54 23.32
N VAL A 271 -3.03 21.84 22.59
CA VAL A 271 -3.61 20.59 23.08
C VAL A 271 -2.54 19.50 23.24
N LEU A 272 -1.60 19.39 22.30
CA LEU A 272 -0.48 18.44 22.40
C LEU A 272 0.38 18.70 23.65
N ARG A 273 0.70 19.96 23.97
CA ARG A 273 1.41 20.32 25.20
C ARG A 273 0.62 19.95 26.47
N ASP A 274 -0.70 20.13 26.43
CA ASP A 274 -1.57 19.85 27.59
C ASP A 274 -1.69 18.33 27.86
N ILE A 275 -1.59 17.47 26.83
CA ILE A 275 -1.84 16.03 26.96
C ILE A 275 -0.59 15.15 26.91
N LYS A 276 0.55 15.63 26.38
CA LYS A 276 1.73 14.79 26.14
C LYS A 276 2.25 14.08 27.38
N ASP A 277 2.24 14.76 28.54
CA ASP A 277 2.76 14.24 29.80
C ASP A 277 1.71 13.47 30.64
N MET A 278 0.48 13.34 30.14
CA MET A 278 -0.55 12.55 30.80
C MET A 278 -0.23 11.07 30.74
N GLN A 279 -0.35 10.37 31.86
CA GLN A 279 -0.09 8.94 31.97
C GLN A 279 -1.18 8.10 31.31
N GLY A 280 -0.77 6.98 30.72
CA GLY A 280 -1.64 6.01 30.05
C GLY A 280 -1.94 6.33 28.59
N PRO A 281 -2.50 5.35 27.84
CA PRO A 281 -2.79 5.52 26.43
C PRO A 281 -3.86 6.58 26.18
N LYS A 282 -3.69 7.35 25.12
CA LYS A 282 -4.59 8.45 24.77
C LYS A 282 -4.72 8.62 23.25
N ILE A 283 -5.89 9.05 22.81
CA ILE A 283 -6.19 9.37 21.42
C ILE A 283 -6.52 10.85 21.33
N LEU A 284 -5.87 11.54 20.39
CA LEU A 284 -6.26 12.87 19.92
C LEU A 284 -6.90 12.73 18.54
N HIS A 285 -8.19 13.02 18.45
CA HIS A 285 -8.95 12.97 17.20
C HIS A 285 -8.91 14.35 16.53
N LEU A 286 -8.34 14.41 15.34
CA LEU A 286 -8.28 15.59 14.49
C LEU A 286 -9.24 15.42 13.31
N HIS A 287 -10.09 16.42 13.08
CA HIS A 287 -10.87 16.49 11.85
C HIS A 287 -10.13 17.37 10.85
N THR A 288 -9.76 16.79 9.70
CA THR A 288 -8.98 17.44 8.64
C THR A 288 -9.72 17.40 7.30
N VAL A 289 -9.19 18.11 6.32
CA VAL A 289 -9.68 18.11 4.93
C VAL A 289 -8.54 17.62 4.04
N LYS A 290 -8.74 16.51 3.36
CA LYS A 290 -7.79 15.98 2.37
C LYS A 290 -7.66 16.98 1.21
N GLY A 291 -6.42 17.40 0.87
CA GLY A 291 -6.19 18.41 -0.16
C GLY A 291 -6.26 19.87 0.33
N LYS A 292 -6.29 20.12 1.64
CA LYS A 292 -6.45 21.45 2.25
C LYS A 292 -5.54 22.51 1.65
N GLY A 293 -6.16 23.63 1.25
CA GLY A 293 -5.45 24.79 0.68
C GLY A 293 -5.16 24.68 -0.83
N PHE A 294 -5.69 23.63 -1.50
CA PHE A 294 -5.69 23.50 -2.95
C PHE A 294 -7.09 23.09 -3.43
N GLU A 295 -7.86 24.06 -3.90
CA GLU A 295 -9.29 23.90 -4.19
C GLU A 295 -9.63 22.68 -5.09
N PRO A 296 -8.88 22.38 -6.17
CA PRO A 296 -9.14 21.20 -6.99
C PRO A 296 -9.04 19.88 -6.20
N ALA A 297 -8.10 19.80 -5.23
CA ALA A 297 -7.91 18.62 -4.40
C ALA A 297 -8.94 18.52 -3.27
N GLU A 298 -9.41 19.63 -2.71
CA GLU A 298 -10.51 19.64 -1.74
C GLU A 298 -11.82 19.15 -2.36
N LYS A 299 -12.07 19.48 -3.65
CA LYS A 299 -13.28 19.07 -4.37
C LYS A 299 -13.27 17.62 -4.82
N ASN A 300 -12.10 17.07 -5.21
CA ASN A 300 -11.95 15.73 -5.78
C ASN A 300 -10.76 14.99 -5.14
N PRO A 301 -10.80 14.69 -3.84
CA PRO A 301 -9.65 14.20 -3.08
C PRO A 301 -9.16 12.80 -3.49
N ASP A 302 -9.97 11.99 -4.15
CA ASP A 302 -9.65 10.71 -4.77
C ASP A 302 -8.73 10.89 -5.99
N ILE A 303 -9.11 11.74 -6.94
CA ILE A 303 -8.32 12.06 -8.13
C ILE A 303 -6.96 12.68 -7.74
N TRP A 304 -6.98 13.51 -6.70
CA TRP A 304 -5.80 14.23 -6.20
C TRP A 304 -4.99 13.46 -5.16
N HIS A 305 -5.31 12.18 -4.93
CA HIS A 305 -4.46 11.31 -4.12
C HIS A 305 -3.05 11.18 -4.72
N ALA A 306 -2.97 10.90 -6.03
CA ALA A 306 -1.73 10.86 -6.82
C ALA A 306 -2.00 11.42 -8.23
N PRO A 307 -2.04 12.76 -8.40
CA PRO A 307 -2.64 13.42 -9.57
C PRO A 307 -1.82 13.32 -10.87
N GLY A 308 -0.57 12.87 -10.83
CA GLY A 308 0.37 13.05 -11.91
C GLY A 308 0.94 14.48 -11.93
N LYS A 309 1.47 14.93 -13.08
CA LYS A 309 1.92 16.32 -13.26
C LYS A 309 0.72 17.24 -13.46
N PHE A 310 0.80 18.44 -12.90
CA PHE A 310 -0.26 19.45 -13.02
C PHE A 310 0.31 20.87 -12.93
N ASP A 311 -0.46 21.83 -13.39
CA ASP A 311 -0.16 23.25 -13.21
C ASP A 311 -0.51 23.67 -11.77
N PRO A 312 0.45 24.20 -10.98
CA PRO A 312 0.21 24.54 -9.58
C PRO A 312 -0.74 25.71 -9.34
N GLU A 313 -0.96 26.57 -10.36
CA GLU A 313 -1.85 27.74 -10.25
C GLU A 313 -3.29 27.39 -10.66
N THR A 314 -3.44 26.70 -11.79
CA THR A 314 -4.76 26.38 -12.34
C THR A 314 -5.33 25.05 -11.88
N GLY A 315 -4.46 24.12 -11.45
CA GLY A 315 -4.83 22.73 -11.15
C GLY A 315 -5.11 21.91 -12.42
N GLU A 316 -4.75 22.39 -13.61
CA GLU A 316 -4.89 21.61 -14.83
C GLU A 316 -3.90 20.45 -14.86
N ARG A 317 -4.41 19.22 -14.97
CA ARG A 317 -3.57 18.01 -14.99
C ARG A 317 -3.04 17.77 -16.40
N LEU A 318 -1.73 17.60 -16.52
CA LEU A 318 -1.09 17.25 -17.78
C LEU A 318 -1.38 15.79 -18.12
N LYS A 319 -2.33 15.56 -19.01
CA LYS A 319 -2.67 14.22 -19.50
C LYS A 319 -1.80 13.91 -20.72
N ALA A 320 -1.09 12.77 -20.67
CA ALA A 320 -0.46 12.23 -21.86
C ALA A 320 -1.53 11.65 -22.80
N ASP A 321 -1.35 11.83 -24.11
CA ASP A 321 -2.16 11.12 -25.10
C ASP A 321 -1.82 9.62 -25.04
N THR A 322 -2.81 8.82 -24.71
CA THR A 322 -2.67 7.36 -24.58
C THR A 322 -3.52 6.60 -25.60
N SER A 323 -4.11 7.27 -26.57
CA SER A 323 -5.04 6.69 -27.55
C SER A 323 -4.43 5.57 -28.39
N ASN A 324 -3.11 5.65 -28.64
CA ASN A 324 -2.35 4.69 -29.43
C ASN A 324 -1.45 3.77 -28.56
N LEU A 325 -1.76 3.63 -27.28
CA LEU A 325 -1.02 2.75 -26.37
C LEU A 325 -1.89 1.55 -25.96
N PRO A 326 -1.30 0.37 -25.73
CA PRO A 326 -2.01 -0.75 -25.13
C PRO A 326 -2.69 -0.36 -23.81
N PRO A 327 -3.77 -1.05 -23.42
CA PRO A 327 -4.45 -0.76 -22.16
C PRO A 327 -3.57 -1.06 -20.94
N LEU A 328 -3.96 -0.53 -19.80
CA LEU A 328 -3.40 -0.99 -18.52
C LEU A 328 -3.97 -2.38 -18.18
N PHE A 329 -3.16 -3.26 -17.60
CA PHE A 329 -3.62 -4.58 -17.17
C PHE A 329 -4.84 -4.52 -16.25
N GLN A 330 -4.87 -3.55 -15.30
CA GLN A 330 -6.02 -3.33 -14.44
C GLN A 330 -7.31 -2.99 -15.23
N ASP A 331 -7.21 -2.27 -16.35
CA ASP A 331 -8.37 -1.94 -17.17
C ASP A 331 -8.87 -3.16 -17.94
N VAL A 332 -7.94 -3.99 -18.43
CA VAL A 332 -8.28 -5.29 -19.03
C VAL A 332 -9.00 -6.17 -18.02
N PHE A 333 -8.50 -6.26 -16.79
CA PHE A 333 -9.16 -6.96 -15.69
C PHE A 333 -10.58 -6.44 -15.47
N GLY A 334 -10.74 -5.12 -15.24
CA GLY A 334 -12.04 -4.54 -14.91
C GLY A 334 -13.09 -4.72 -16.00
N GLU A 335 -12.72 -4.52 -17.29
CA GLU A 335 -13.62 -4.73 -18.41
C GLU A 335 -13.97 -6.20 -18.61
N THR A 336 -13.00 -7.11 -18.49
CA THR A 336 -13.23 -8.54 -18.58
C THR A 336 -14.12 -9.04 -17.45
N LEU A 337 -13.95 -8.53 -16.22
CA LEU A 337 -14.79 -8.89 -15.09
C LEU A 337 -16.25 -8.52 -15.33
N VAL A 338 -16.52 -7.32 -15.86
CA VAL A 338 -17.87 -6.89 -16.24
C VAL A 338 -18.46 -7.79 -17.32
N GLU A 339 -17.68 -8.17 -18.34
CA GLU A 339 -18.09 -9.06 -19.40
C GLU A 339 -18.48 -10.45 -18.85
N LEU A 340 -17.61 -11.06 -18.05
CA LEU A 340 -17.88 -12.35 -17.40
C LEU A 340 -19.06 -12.31 -16.46
N ALA A 341 -19.22 -11.22 -15.69
CA ALA A 341 -20.32 -11.04 -14.76
C ALA A 341 -21.68 -10.90 -15.45
N LYS A 342 -21.74 -10.41 -16.68
CA LYS A 342 -23.00 -10.37 -17.48
C LYS A 342 -23.47 -11.79 -17.84
N GLU A 343 -22.55 -12.68 -18.15
CA GLU A 343 -22.85 -14.06 -18.56
C GLU A 343 -23.04 -15.00 -17.35
N ASN A 344 -22.30 -14.76 -16.24
CA ASN A 344 -22.37 -15.61 -15.05
C ASN A 344 -22.88 -14.83 -13.83
N PRO A 345 -24.14 -15.05 -13.40
CA PRO A 345 -24.74 -14.33 -12.28
C PRO A 345 -24.10 -14.65 -10.92
N ARG A 346 -23.28 -15.70 -10.81
CA ARG A 346 -22.56 -16.06 -9.58
C ARG A 346 -21.32 -15.20 -9.34
N ILE A 347 -20.77 -14.55 -10.38
CA ILE A 347 -19.56 -13.73 -10.25
C ILE A 347 -19.83 -12.49 -9.40
N VAL A 348 -18.99 -12.29 -8.40
CA VAL A 348 -18.93 -11.08 -7.56
C VAL A 348 -17.50 -10.57 -7.48
N GLY A 349 -17.34 -9.24 -7.35
CA GLY A 349 -16.04 -8.59 -7.16
C GLY A 349 -15.84 -8.21 -5.71
N VAL A 350 -14.63 -8.44 -5.18
CA VAL A 350 -14.23 -8.02 -3.83
C VAL A 350 -12.88 -7.31 -3.90
N THR A 351 -12.76 -6.15 -3.22
CA THR A 351 -11.49 -5.43 -3.12
C THR A 351 -11.35 -4.73 -1.77
N PRO A 352 -10.17 -4.72 -1.14
CA PRO A 352 -9.92 -3.99 0.08
C PRO A 352 -9.43 -2.55 -0.23
N ALA A 353 -10.37 -1.58 -0.27
CA ALA A 353 -10.13 -0.13 -0.42
C ALA A 353 -9.45 0.31 -1.73
N MET A 354 -9.49 -0.51 -2.79
CA MET A 354 -8.80 -0.22 -4.05
C MET A 354 -9.70 -0.25 -5.29
N PRO A 355 -10.98 0.19 -5.24
CA PRO A 355 -11.89 0.05 -6.38
C PRO A 355 -11.39 0.73 -7.65
N THR A 356 -10.89 1.95 -7.58
CA THR A 356 -10.34 2.66 -8.75
C THR A 356 -8.95 2.13 -9.12
N GLY A 357 -8.13 1.78 -8.14
CA GLY A 357 -6.77 1.30 -8.34
C GLY A 357 -6.68 -0.02 -9.09
N CYS A 358 -7.65 -0.93 -8.91
CA CYS A 358 -7.72 -2.21 -9.61
C CYS A 358 -8.85 -2.27 -10.65
N SER A 359 -9.47 -1.14 -11.01
CA SER A 359 -10.61 -1.04 -11.95
C SER A 359 -11.86 -1.84 -11.55
N MET A 360 -12.02 -2.20 -10.28
CA MET A 360 -13.24 -2.80 -9.74
C MET A 360 -14.43 -1.84 -9.81
N ASN A 361 -14.19 -0.53 -9.82
CA ASN A 361 -15.20 0.49 -10.01
C ASN A 361 -16.05 0.27 -11.27
N LYS A 362 -15.50 -0.33 -12.35
CA LYS A 362 -16.27 -0.67 -13.57
C LYS A 362 -17.40 -1.66 -13.27
N LEU A 363 -17.16 -2.64 -12.41
CA LEU A 363 -18.21 -3.56 -11.94
C LEU A 363 -19.16 -2.86 -10.96
N MET A 364 -18.66 -2.03 -10.04
CA MET A 364 -19.47 -1.25 -9.10
C MET A 364 -20.45 -0.31 -9.82
N ASP A 365 -19.99 0.35 -10.88
CA ASP A 365 -20.82 1.25 -11.69
C ASP A 365 -21.88 0.51 -12.51
N THR A 366 -21.58 -0.71 -12.96
CA THR A 366 -22.45 -1.51 -13.82
C THR A 366 -23.40 -2.41 -13.03
N MET A 367 -22.91 -3.01 -11.95
CA MET A 367 -23.60 -3.99 -11.10
C MET A 367 -23.26 -3.76 -9.62
N PRO A 368 -23.76 -2.67 -8.99
CA PRO A 368 -23.37 -2.26 -7.63
C PRO A 368 -23.62 -3.33 -6.56
N ASP A 369 -24.65 -4.15 -6.71
CA ASP A 369 -24.99 -5.22 -5.76
C ASP A 369 -24.05 -6.43 -5.84
N ARG A 370 -23.11 -6.43 -6.80
CA ARG A 370 -22.19 -7.55 -7.06
C ARG A 370 -20.72 -7.16 -6.89
N ALA A 371 -20.44 -5.99 -6.34
CA ALA A 371 -19.09 -5.54 -6.10
C ALA A 371 -18.96 -4.94 -4.69
N PHE A 372 -17.96 -5.40 -3.94
CA PHE A 372 -17.80 -5.10 -2.52
C PHE A 372 -16.42 -4.49 -2.25
N ASP A 373 -16.44 -3.26 -1.76
CA ASP A 373 -15.28 -2.68 -1.08
C ASP A 373 -15.40 -2.96 0.42
N VAL A 374 -14.41 -3.65 0.96
CA VAL A 374 -14.40 -4.06 2.38
C VAL A 374 -13.53 -3.17 3.28
N GLY A 375 -13.03 -2.04 2.74
CA GLY A 375 -12.07 -1.18 3.43
C GLY A 375 -10.65 -1.78 3.42
N ILE A 376 -9.71 -1.15 4.14
CA ILE A 376 -8.33 -1.65 4.21
C ILE A 376 -8.29 -2.88 5.13
N ALA A 377 -8.69 -4.04 4.61
CA ALA A 377 -8.86 -5.26 5.37
C ALA A 377 -8.66 -6.51 4.49
N GLU A 378 -7.41 -6.77 4.08
CA GLU A 378 -7.05 -7.79 3.10
C GLU A 378 -7.38 -9.21 3.59
N GLY A 379 -7.11 -9.52 4.87
CA GLY A 379 -7.48 -10.80 5.48
C GLY A 379 -8.99 -11.02 5.47
N HIS A 380 -9.77 -9.98 5.81
CA HIS A 380 -11.22 -10.02 5.72
C HIS A 380 -11.70 -10.23 4.28
N ALA A 381 -11.10 -9.54 3.30
CA ALA A 381 -11.43 -9.70 1.89
C ALA A 381 -11.30 -11.16 1.43
N ALA A 382 -10.21 -11.84 1.82
CA ALA A 382 -9.96 -13.23 1.49
C ALA A 382 -10.98 -14.16 2.17
N THR A 383 -11.16 -14.07 3.48
CA THR A 383 -12.12 -14.90 4.25
C THR A 383 -13.56 -14.65 3.82
N PHE A 384 -13.95 -13.38 3.57
CA PHE A 384 -15.27 -13.00 3.06
C PHE A 384 -15.54 -13.62 1.68
N SER A 385 -14.55 -13.59 0.79
CA SER A 385 -14.62 -14.26 -0.51
C SER A 385 -14.78 -15.78 -0.35
N GLY A 386 -14.05 -16.40 0.59
CA GLY A 386 -14.21 -17.81 0.94
C GLY A 386 -15.64 -18.13 1.40
N GLY A 387 -16.21 -17.29 2.26
CA GLY A 387 -17.60 -17.43 2.72
C GLY A 387 -18.60 -17.35 1.57
N MET A 388 -18.45 -16.38 0.66
CA MET A 388 -19.30 -16.26 -0.54
C MET A 388 -19.18 -17.47 -1.46
N ALA A 389 -17.95 -17.98 -1.68
CA ALA A 389 -17.71 -19.16 -2.49
C ALA A 389 -18.35 -20.42 -1.88
N LYS A 390 -18.34 -20.54 -0.55
CA LYS A 390 -19.00 -21.63 0.17
C LYS A 390 -20.52 -21.67 -0.06
N GLU A 391 -21.12 -20.50 -0.25
CA GLU A 391 -22.56 -20.34 -0.56
C GLU A 391 -22.85 -20.33 -2.08
N GLY A 392 -21.88 -20.74 -2.92
CA GLY A 392 -22.06 -20.97 -4.35
C GLY A 392 -21.82 -19.76 -5.25
N MET A 393 -21.32 -18.63 -4.71
CA MET A 393 -20.86 -17.52 -5.54
C MET A 393 -19.49 -17.80 -6.14
N GLN A 394 -19.09 -16.98 -7.12
CA GLN A 394 -17.78 -17.02 -7.79
C GLN A 394 -17.03 -15.70 -7.55
N PRO A 395 -16.35 -15.54 -6.40
CA PRO A 395 -15.68 -14.29 -6.10
C PRO A 395 -14.40 -14.09 -6.91
N PHE A 396 -14.25 -12.88 -7.46
CA PHE A 396 -12.99 -12.34 -7.96
C PHE A 396 -12.47 -11.35 -6.92
N CYS A 397 -11.53 -11.79 -6.10
CA CYS A 397 -10.92 -11.00 -5.02
C CYS A 397 -9.64 -10.34 -5.55
N ASN A 398 -9.69 -9.03 -5.79
CA ASN A 398 -8.56 -8.28 -6.34
C ASN A 398 -7.85 -7.52 -5.22
N ILE A 399 -6.59 -7.89 -4.98
CA ILE A 399 -5.71 -7.29 -3.98
C ILE A 399 -4.34 -7.07 -4.63
N TYR A 400 -3.67 -5.95 -4.31
CA TYR A 400 -2.28 -5.76 -4.78
C TYR A 400 -1.38 -6.86 -4.22
N SER A 401 -0.46 -7.37 -5.05
CA SER A 401 0.39 -8.50 -4.69
C SER A 401 1.15 -8.29 -3.37
N SER A 402 1.72 -7.09 -3.14
CA SER A 402 2.39 -6.77 -1.88
C SER A 402 1.45 -6.72 -0.67
N PHE A 403 0.17 -6.34 -0.85
CA PHE A 403 -0.82 -6.28 0.23
C PHE A 403 -1.45 -7.65 0.50
N MET A 404 -1.47 -8.56 -0.48
CA MET A 404 -1.92 -9.94 -0.32
C MET A 404 -1.11 -10.71 0.75
N GLN A 405 0.11 -10.27 1.05
CA GLN A 405 0.92 -10.84 2.14
C GLN A 405 0.17 -10.85 3.48
N ARG A 406 -0.74 -9.90 3.73
CA ARG A 406 -1.57 -9.84 4.95
C ARG A 406 -2.67 -10.88 5.00
N ALA A 407 -3.05 -11.43 3.86
CA ALA A 407 -4.09 -12.45 3.74
C ALA A 407 -3.52 -13.86 3.53
N TYR A 408 -2.21 -14.07 3.71
CA TYR A 408 -1.55 -15.33 3.44
C TYR A 408 -2.16 -16.50 4.23
N ASP A 409 -2.34 -16.33 5.54
CA ASP A 409 -3.00 -17.32 6.39
C ASP A 409 -4.45 -17.59 5.95
N ASN A 410 -5.21 -16.51 5.64
CA ASN A 410 -6.60 -16.64 5.20
C ASN A 410 -6.71 -17.39 3.87
N VAL A 411 -5.75 -17.24 2.96
CA VAL A 411 -5.72 -18.02 1.72
C VAL A 411 -5.46 -19.49 2.00
N ILE A 412 -4.54 -19.82 2.91
CA ILE A 412 -4.25 -21.22 3.28
C ILE A 412 -5.45 -21.86 3.96
N HIS A 413 -5.91 -21.25 5.06
CA HIS A 413 -6.89 -21.84 5.98
C HIS A 413 -8.33 -21.75 5.46
N ASP A 414 -8.73 -20.55 4.98
CA ASP A 414 -10.14 -20.26 4.69
C ASP A 414 -10.51 -20.53 3.22
N ILE A 415 -9.53 -20.68 2.32
CA ILE A 415 -9.77 -20.88 0.89
C ILE A 415 -9.16 -22.20 0.39
N ALA A 416 -7.82 -22.36 0.45
CA ALA A 416 -7.12 -23.48 -0.19
C ALA A 416 -7.39 -24.82 0.50
N LEU A 417 -7.39 -24.87 1.83
CA LEU A 417 -7.71 -26.06 2.60
C LEU A 417 -9.12 -26.58 2.28
N LEU A 418 -10.07 -25.68 2.07
CA LEU A 418 -11.47 -25.97 1.75
C LEU A 418 -11.72 -26.14 0.23
N ARG A 419 -10.71 -25.92 -0.62
CA ARG A 419 -10.79 -25.96 -2.09
C ARG A 419 -11.89 -25.07 -2.66
N LEU A 420 -12.11 -23.90 -2.07
CA LEU A 420 -13.17 -22.99 -2.49
C LEU A 420 -12.81 -22.27 -3.80
N PRO A 421 -13.74 -22.15 -4.75
CA PRO A 421 -13.49 -21.54 -6.05
C PRO A 421 -13.41 -20.02 -5.97
N VAL A 422 -12.41 -19.49 -5.28
CA VAL A 422 -12.11 -18.06 -5.21
C VAL A 422 -11.02 -17.73 -6.22
N VAL A 423 -11.25 -16.72 -7.08
CA VAL A 423 -10.25 -16.19 -8.00
C VAL A 423 -9.52 -15.03 -7.33
N LEU A 424 -8.27 -15.26 -6.95
CA LEU A 424 -7.39 -14.28 -6.33
C LEU A 424 -6.62 -13.53 -7.42
N CYS A 425 -7.02 -12.30 -7.70
CA CYS A 425 -6.38 -11.45 -8.71
C CYS A 425 -5.33 -10.57 -8.03
N LEU A 426 -4.04 -10.87 -8.29
CA LEU A 426 -2.92 -10.15 -7.71
C LEU A 426 -2.46 -9.06 -8.68
N ASP A 427 -3.00 -7.88 -8.49
CA ASP A 427 -2.59 -6.70 -9.24
C ASP A 427 -1.24 -6.17 -8.70
N ARG A 428 -0.44 -5.48 -9.50
CA ARG A 428 0.90 -4.98 -9.14
C ARG A 428 1.88 -6.08 -8.75
N ALA A 429 1.83 -7.22 -9.45
CA ALA A 429 2.84 -8.27 -9.31
C ALA A 429 4.19 -7.83 -9.92
N GLY A 430 5.29 -8.33 -9.37
CA GLY A 430 6.64 -7.96 -9.81
C GLY A 430 7.10 -6.61 -9.27
N LEU A 431 8.08 -6.00 -9.94
CA LEU A 431 8.59 -4.68 -9.60
C LEU A 431 7.60 -3.61 -10.06
N VAL A 432 7.19 -2.72 -9.15
CA VAL A 432 6.10 -1.76 -9.41
C VAL A 432 6.54 -0.29 -9.52
N GLY A 433 7.82 0.00 -9.27
CA GLY A 433 8.39 1.30 -9.58
C GLY A 433 8.55 2.24 -8.38
N GLU A 434 7.98 3.42 -8.47
CA GLU A 434 8.34 4.58 -7.65
C GLU A 434 7.93 4.48 -6.16
N ASP A 435 7.06 3.54 -5.80
CA ASP A 435 6.67 3.30 -4.40
C ASP A 435 7.61 2.35 -3.65
N GLY A 436 8.55 1.74 -4.37
CA GLY A 436 9.70 1.03 -3.81
C GLY A 436 9.38 -0.28 -3.08
N PRO A 437 10.28 -0.70 -2.18
CA PRO A 437 10.29 -2.04 -1.59
C PRO A 437 9.02 -2.44 -0.86
N THR A 438 8.26 -1.48 -0.34
CA THR A 438 7.01 -1.75 0.37
C THR A 438 5.84 -2.08 -0.57
N HIS A 439 5.98 -1.81 -1.86
CA HIS A 439 4.93 -2.03 -2.86
C HIS A 439 5.31 -3.06 -3.93
N HIS A 440 6.57 -3.49 -4.03
CA HIS A 440 6.97 -4.54 -4.98
C HIS A 440 6.27 -5.86 -4.68
N GLY A 441 5.55 -6.39 -5.66
CA GLY A 441 4.82 -7.66 -5.58
C GLY A 441 5.70 -8.84 -6.02
N VAL A 442 6.90 -8.96 -5.46
CA VAL A 442 7.92 -9.91 -5.92
C VAL A 442 7.93 -11.24 -5.17
N PHE A 443 7.21 -11.36 -4.04
CA PHE A 443 7.26 -12.53 -3.17
C PHE A 443 6.13 -13.52 -3.44
N ASP A 444 5.09 -13.14 -4.19
CA ASP A 444 3.86 -13.89 -4.38
C ASP A 444 4.07 -15.31 -4.95
N LEU A 445 4.90 -15.45 -5.98
CA LEU A 445 5.23 -16.76 -6.55
C LEU A 445 5.85 -17.68 -5.49
N ALA A 446 6.78 -17.16 -4.70
CA ALA A 446 7.52 -17.94 -3.72
C ALA A 446 6.64 -18.37 -2.54
N TYR A 447 5.81 -17.49 -1.99
CA TYR A 447 5.01 -17.84 -0.81
C TYR A 447 3.72 -18.59 -1.15
N PHE A 448 3.15 -18.44 -2.35
CA PHE A 448 1.98 -19.20 -2.75
C PHE A 448 2.30 -20.60 -3.29
N ARG A 449 3.46 -20.80 -3.89
CA ARG A 449 3.84 -22.08 -4.49
C ARG A 449 3.69 -23.31 -3.58
N PRO A 450 4.06 -23.28 -2.28
CA PRO A 450 3.96 -24.44 -1.41
C PRO A 450 2.52 -24.79 -0.99
N ILE A 451 1.54 -23.90 -1.20
CA ILE A 451 0.16 -24.13 -0.75
C ILE A 451 -0.52 -25.21 -1.61
N PRO A 452 -1.01 -26.33 -1.01
CA PRO A 452 -1.76 -27.34 -1.73
C PRO A 452 -3.07 -26.79 -2.31
N ASN A 453 -3.59 -27.45 -3.35
CA ASN A 453 -4.88 -27.17 -4.00
C ASN A 453 -4.96 -25.79 -4.70
N LEU A 454 -3.91 -25.00 -4.72
CA LEU A 454 -3.91 -23.65 -5.30
C LEU A 454 -3.38 -23.72 -6.73
N THR A 455 -4.14 -23.20 -7.69
CA THR A 455 -3.66 -22.95 -9.06
C THR A 455 -3.01 -21.57 -9.11
N ILE A 456 -1.83 -21.45 -9.74
CA ILE A 456 -1.10 -20.18 -9.82
C ILE A 456 -0.71 -19.92 -11.28
N SER A 457 -1.17 -18.79 -11.81
CA SER A 457 -0.94 -18.39 -13.21
C SER A 457 -0.42 -16.96 -13.32
N SER A 458 0.26 -16.67 -14.43
CA SER A 458 0.70 -15.33 -14.80
C SER A 458 0.55 -15.13 -16.31
N PRO A 459 -0.37 -14.29 -16.77
CA PRO A 459 -0.56 -14.00 -18.18
C PRO A 459 0.64 -13.26 -18.76
N MET A 460 1.05 -13.61 -19.98
CA MET A 460 2.13 -12.91 -20.69
C MET A 460 1.63 -11.61 -21.34
N ASP A 461 0.35 -11.55 -21.70
CA ASP A 461 -0.30 -10.44 -22.39
C ASP A 461 -1.78 -10.31 -22.00
N GLU A 462 -2.47 -9.36 -22.61
CA GLU A 462 -3.86 -9.04 -22.35
C GLU A 462 -4.82 -10.18 -22.77
N HIS A 463 -4.52 -10.88 -23.88
CA HIS A 463 -5.32 -12.02 -24.31
C HIS A 463 -5.27 -13.16 -23.29
N GLU A 464 -4.05 -13.44 -22.78
CA GLU A 464 -3.86 -14.46 -21.75
C GLU A 464 -4.58 -14.08 -20.44
N LEU A 465 -4.55 -12.80 -20.03
CA LEU A 465 -5.28 -12.35 -18.84
C LEU A 465 -6.80 -12.60 -18.97
N ARG A 466 -7.38 -12.22 -20.11
CA ARG A 466 -8.81 -12.44 -20.37
C ARG A 466 -9.17 -13.92 -20.33
N ARG A 467 -8.38 -14.76 -20.99
CA ARG A 467 -8.61 -16.20 -21.07
C ARG A 467 -8.38 -16.90 -19.72
N LEU A 468 -7.38 -16.49 -18.94
CA LEU A 468 -7.18 -17.02 -17.59
C LEU A 468 -8.33 -16.64 -16.65
N MET A 469 -8.85 -15.41 -16.73
CA MET A 469 -10.05 -15.00 -15.96
C MET A 469 -11.28 -15.83 -16.37
N TYR A 470 -11.46 -16.10 -17.67
CA TYR A 470 -12.51 -16.98 -18.16
C TYR A 470 -12.33 -18.41 -17.63
N THR A 471 -11.13 -18.97 -17.74
CA THR A 471 -10.80 -20.31 -17.27
C THR A 471 -11.05 -20.49 -15.78
N ALA A 472 -10.64 -19.50 -14.97
CA ALA A 472 -10.74 -19.56 -13.51
C ALA A 472 -12.17 -19.61 -12.97
N GLN A 473 -13.18 -19.21 -13.75
CA GLN A 473 -14.59 -19.25 -13.35
C GLN A 473 -15.36 -20.48 -13.86
N LEU A 474 -14.70 -21.36 -14.64
CA LEU A 474 -15.33 -22.59 -15.14
C LEU A 474 -15.61 -23.58 -13.98
N PRO A 475 -16.56 -24.52 -14.16
CA PRO A 475 -16.83 -25.55 -13.16
C PRO A 475 -15.57 -26.35 -12.78
N ASP A 476 -15.56 -26.84 -11.57
CA ASP A 476 -14.52 -27.71 -11.00
C ASP A 476 -13.13 -27.07 -10.87
N GLN A 477 -13.00 -25.76 -11.12
CA GLN A 477 -11.82 -25.01 -10.75
C GLN A 477 -11.82 -24.75 -9.25
N GLY A 478 -10.71 -25.09 -8.60
CA GLY A 478 -10.48 -24.76 -7.19
C GLY A 478 -10.05 -23.29 -7.00
N PRO A 479 -9.37 -22.98 -5.91
CA PRO A 479 -8.82 -21.65 -5.72
C PRO A 479 -7.75 -21.33 -6.78
N PHE A 480 -7.86 -20.14 -7.38
CA PHE A 480 -7.12 -19.80 -8.58
C PHE A 480 -6.46 -18.42 -8.43
N VAL A 481 -5.15 -18.35 -8.55
CA VAL A 481 -4.36 -17.09 -8.52
C VAL A 481 -4.04 -16.66 -9.95
N ILE A 482 -4.35 -15.41 -10.27
CA ILE A 482 -3.93 -14.74 -11.50
C ILE A 482 -3.13 -13.51 -11.12
N ARG A 483 -1.81 -13.50 -11.37
CA ARG A 483 -0.93 -12.38 -11.07
C ARG A 483 -0.57 -11.60 -12.32
N TYR A 484 -0.68 -10.27 -12.30
CA TYR A 484 -0.35 -9.40 -13.42
C TYR A 484 0.28 -8.08 -12.93
N PRO A 485 1.11 -7.42 -13.79
CA PRO A 485 1.92 -6.29 -13.34
C PRO A 485 1.13 -4.98 -13.30
N ARG A 486 1.73 -3.98 -12.66
CA ARG A 486 1.39 -2.58 -12.87
C ARG A 486 1.83 -2.14 -14.26
N GLY A 487 0.99 -1.45 -15.00
CA GLY A 487 1.36 -0.83 -16.26
C GLY A 487 0.57 -1.33 -17.46
N ARG A 488 1.08 -0.98 -18.64
CA ARG A 488 0.43 -1.32 -19.90
C ARG A 488 0.86 -2.70 -20.38
N GLY A 489 -0.05 -3.34 -21.11
CA GLY A 489 0.27 -4.54 -21.86
C GLY A 489 1.04 -4.25 -23.15
N VAL A 490 0.91 -5.14 -24.12
CA VAL A 490 1.65 -5.07 -25.39
C VAL A 490 0.73 -5.08 -26.63
N LEU A 491 -0.56 -5.35 -26.46
CA LEU A 491 -1.53 -5.54 -27.53
C LEU A 491 -2.50 -4.34 -27.61
N LEU A 492 -2.54 -3.68 -28.78
CA LEU A 492 -3.56 -2.65 -29.06
C LEU A 492 -4.95 -3.28 -29.24
N ASP A 493 -5.01 -4.39 -30.01
CA ASP A 493 -6.22 -5.19 -30.18
C ASP A 493 -6.28 -6.28 -29.11
N TRP A 494 -6.54 -5.86 -27.90
CA TRP A 494 -6.50 -6.71 -26.70
C TRP A 494 -7.79 -7.50 -26.44
N LYS A 495 -8.90 -7.17 -27.11
CA LYS A 495 -10.18 -7.89 -26.96
C LYS A 495 -10.16 -9.12 -27.86
N CYS A 496 -10.02 -10.28 -27.27
CA CYS A 496 -10.09 -11.57 -27.93
C CYS A 496 -11.31 -12.37 -27.44
N PRO A 497 -11.75 -13.42 -28.15
CA PRO A 497 -12.73 -14.38 -27.65
C PRO A 497 -12.30 -14.98 -26.31
N LEU A 498 -13.25 -15.17 -25.42
CA LEU A 498 -13.07 -15.85 -24.15
C LEU A 498 -12.98 -17.37 -24.40
N GLU A 499 -11.80 -17.91 -24.30
CA GLU A 499 -11.50 -19.32 -24.55
C GLU A 499 -10.78 -19.91 -23.33
N GLU A 500 -11.04 -21.18 -23.06
CA GLU A 500 -10.37 -21.90 -21.98
C GLU A 500 -8.87 -22.10 -22.29
N ILE A 501 -8.03 -21.83 -21.30
CA ILE A 501 -6.64 -22.27 -21.28
C ILE A 501 -6.57 -23.51 -20.40
N PRO A 502 -6.16 -24.69 -20.94
CA PRO A 502 -6.01 -25.89 -20.13
C PRO A 502 -5.06 -25.64 -18.95
N VAL A 503 -5.55 -25.86 -17.74
CA VAL A 503 -4.79 -25.61 -16.50
C VAL A 503 -3.53 -26.48 -16.47
N GLY A 504 -2.40 -25.87 -16.11
CA GLY A 504 -1.10 -26.54 -16.07
C GLY A 504 -0.48 -26.77 -17.47
N LYS A 505 -0.95 -26.08 -18.51
CA LYS A 505 -0.37 -26.16 -19.85
C LYS A 505 0.34 -24.89 -20.25
N GLY A 506 1.66 -25.02 -20.38
CA GLY A 506 2.53 -24.03 -21.01
C GLY A 506 2.42 -24.03 -22.53
N ARG A 507 3.23 -23.21 -23.16
CA ARG A 507 3.35 -23.18 -24.64
C ARG A 507 4.78 -22.91 -25.07
N ARG A 508 5.14 -23.48 -26.22
CA ARG A 508 6.39 -23.13 -26.90
C ARG A 508 6.12 -21.93 -27.81
N LEU A 509 6.82 -20.84 -27.55
CA LEU A 509 6.71 -19.60 -28.32
C LEU A 509 7.65 -19.61 -29.52
N LYS A 510 8.79 -20.28 -29.39
CA LYS A 510 9.84 -20.33 -30.40
C LYS A 510 10.61 -21.64 -30.33
N GLU A 511 10.94 -22.20 -31.48
CA GLU A 511 11.82 -23.35 -31.63
C GLU A 511 13.28 -22.95 -31.42
N GLY A 512 14.11 -23.88 -30.93
CA GLY A 512 15.55 -23.72 -30.76
C GLY A 512 16.22 -25.06 -30.47
N LYS A 513 17.57 -25.07 -30.43
CA LYS A 513 18.35 -26.31 -30.26
C LYS A 513 19.46 -26.20 -29.20
N ASP A 514 20.02 -25.01 -28.97
CA ASP A 514 21.24 -24.86 -28.17
C ASP A 514 20.91 -24.51 -26.71
N LEU A 515 19.88 -23.70 -26.48
CA LEU A 515 19.48 -23.15 -25.18
C LEU A 515 17.97 -23.11 -25.06
N ALA A 516 17.41 -23.51 -23.93
CA ALA A 516 15.99 -23.29 -23.59
C ALA A 516 15.84 -22.13 -22.62
N VAL A 517 14.99 -21.16 -22.98
CA VAL A 517 14.53 -20.07 -22.11
C VAL A 517 13.10 -20.35 -21.68
N ILE A 518 12.86 -20.39 -20.37
CA ILE A 518 11.56 -20.62 -19.76
C ILE A 518 11.13 -19.34 -19.04
N THR A 519 9.99 -18.78 -19.39
CA THR A 519 9.47 -17.53 -18.82
C THR A 519 8.11 -17.74 -18.16
N LEU A 520 7.75 -16.82 -17.27
CA LEU A 520 6.44 -16.76 -16.64
C LEU A 520 5.95 -15.31 -16.59
N GLY A 521 4.84 -15.04 -17.29
CA GLY A 521 4.20 -13.74 -17.32
C GLY A 521 4.86 -12.72 -18.25
N PRO A 522 4.58 -11.41 -18.10
CA PRO A 522 4.92 -10.37 -19.08
C PRO A 522 6.42 -10.17 -19.34
N ILE A 523 7.29 -10.59 -18.41
CA ILE A 523 8.75 -10.56 -18.61
C ILE A 523 9.18 -11.40 -19.84
N GLY A 524 8.34 -12.36 -20.25
CA GLY A 524 8.54 -13.14 -21.47
C GLY A 524 8.62 -12.28 -22.72
N ASN A 525 7.92 -11.13 -22.77
CA ASN A 525 7.99 -10.19 -23.90
C ASN A 525 9.36 -9.49 -23.98
N VAL A 526 9.99 -9.24 -22.82
CA VAL A 526 11.35 -8.69 -22.76
C VAL A 526 12.36 -9.76 -23.17
N ALA A 527 12.17 -10.99 -22.68
CA ALA A 527 13.01 -12.13 -23.02
C ALA A 527 13.00 -12.43 -24.52
N ALA A 528 11.84 -12.32 -25.20
CA ALA A 528 11.73 -12.55 -26.63
C ALA A 528 12.66 -11.63 -27.44
N ARG A 529 12.72 -10.32 -27.10
CA ARG A 529 13.61 -9.37 -27.77
C ARG A 529 15.09 -9.67 -27.51
N ALA A 530 15.43 -10.04 -26.28
CA ALA A 530 16.79 -10.44 -25.93
C ALA A 530 17.22 -11.71 -26.66
N ILE A 531 16.32 -12.68 -26.83
CA ILE A 531 16.53 -13.90 -27.58
C ILE A 531 16.82 -13.58 -29.05
N GLU A 532 15.96 -12.80 -29.71
CA GLU A 532 16.15 -12.39 -31.10
C GLU A 532 17.51 -11.71 -31.33
N ARG A 533 17.90 -10.84 -30.41
CA ARG A 533 19.21 -10.17 -30.45
C ARG A 533 20.35 -11.17 -30.26
N ALA A 534 20.27 -12.08 -29.30
CA ALA A 534 21.32 -13.07 -29.05
C ALA A 534 21.54 -14.02 -30.23
N GLU A 535 20.45 -14.45 -30.85
CA GLU A 535 20.52 -15.28 -32.06
C GLU A 535 21.19 -14.55 -33.22
N LYS A 536 20.79 -13.28 -33.44
CA LYS A 536 21.36 -12.46 -34.52
C LYS A 536 22.86 -12.21 -34.31
N ASP A 537 23.28 -11.91 -33.09
CA ASP A 537 24.64 -11.48 -32.79
C ASP A 537 25.61 -12.67 -32.64
N LYS A 538 25.13 -13.83 -32.16
CA LYS A 538 25.95 -15.00 -31.80
C LYS A 538 25.69 -16.23 -32.67
N GLY A 539 24.60 -16.26 -33.44
CA GLY A 539 24.23 -17.42 -34.26
C GLY A 539 23.77 -18.63 -33.43
N ILE A 540 23.44 -18.45 -32.15
CA ILE A 540 22.90 -19.52 -31.29
C ILE A 540 21.41 -19.69 -31.56
N SER A 541 20.89 -20.93 -31.42
CA SER A 541 19.48 -21.26 -31.63
C SER A 541 18.77 -21.45 -30.30
N ILE A 542 17.90 -20.52 -29.94
CA ILE A 542 17.28 -20.45 -28.61
C ILE A 542 15.80 -20.81 -28.67
N ALA A 543 15.39 -21.84 -27.93
CA ALA A 543 13.98 -22.14 -27.70
C ALA A 543 13.38 -21.25 -26.63
N HIS A 544 12.13 -20.81 -26.82
CA HIS A 544 11.42 -19.99 -25.82
C HIS A 544 10.10 -20.64 -25.45
N TYR A 545 9.92 -20.83 -24.13
CA TYR A 545 8.73 -21.43 -23.53
C TYR A 545 8.10 -20.46 -22.55
N ASP A 546 6.75 -20.34 -22.60
CA ASP A 546 5.95 -19.63 -21.60
C ASP A 546 5.21 -20.68 -20.75
N LEU A 547 5.52 -20.74 -19.45
CA LEU A 547 4.88 -21.70 -18.55
C LEU A 547 3.41 -21.41 -18.30
N ARG A 548 2.94 -20.17 -18.42
CA ARG A 548 1.59 -19.74 -18.05
C ARG A 548 1.21 -20.03 -16.60
N PHE A 549 1.57 -21.21 -16.09
CA PHE A 549 1.26 -21.69 -14.75
C PHE A 549 2.53 -22.03 -13.97
N LEU A 550 2.65 -21.49 -12.77
CA LEU A 550 3.63 -21.95 -11.79
C LEU A 550 3.14 -23.23 -11.11
N LYS A 551 1.82 -23.37 -10.98
CA LYS A 551 1.18 -24.51 -10.33
C LYS A 551 -0.21 -24.77 -10.92
N PRO A 552 -0.48 -26.01 -11.39
CA PRO A 552 0.51 -27.06 -11.60
C PRO A 552 1.50 -26.72 -12.72
N LEU A 553 2.70 -27.26 -12.65
CA LEU A 553 3.69 -27.16 -13.75
C LEU A 553 3.26 -28.01 -14.94
N ASP A 554 3.63 -27.60 -16.15
CA ASP A 554 3.53 -28.47 -17.33
C ASP A 554 4.72 -29.44 -17.35
N GLU A 555 4.54 -30.60 -16.70
CA GLU A 555 5.57 -31.63 -16.61
C GLU A 555 5.99 -32.15 -18.00
N ALA A 556 5.05 -32.27 -18.95
CA ALA A 556 5.37 -32.73 -20.31
C ALA A 556 6.31 -31.75 -21.05
N LEU A 557 6.06 -30.43 -20.90
CA LEU A 557 6.93 -29.39 -21.41
C LEU A 557 8.30 -29.43 -20.73
N LEU A 558 8.35 -29.61 -19.43
CA LEU A 558 9.60 -29.65 -18.68
C LEU A 558 10.40 -30.92 -18.95
N HIS A 559 9.76 -32.08 -19.20
CA HIS A 559 10.42 -33.28 -19.68
C HIS A 559 11.01 -33.08 -21.09
N GLU A 560 10.27 -32.42 -22.00
CA GLU A 560 10.80 -32.04 -23.30
C GLU A 560 12.08 -31.21 -23.18
N VAL A 561 12.05 -30.18 -22.30
CA VAL A 561 13.22 -29.33 -22.07
C VAL A 561 14.39 -30.14 -21.47
N GLY A 562 14.14 -30.93 -20.41
CA GLY A 562 15.17 -31.71 -19.73
C GLY A 562 15.86 -32.74 -20.62
N LEU A 563 15.13 -33.32 -21.59
CA LEU A 563 15.67 -34.29 -22.54
C LEU A 563 16.47 -33.66 -23.68
N ASN A 564 16.11 -32.46 -24.13
CA ASN A 564 16.63 -31.89 -25.37
C ASN A 564 17.67 -30.78 -25.19
N PHE A 565 17.78 -30.18 -23.97
CA PHE A 565 18.65 -29.02 -23.75
C PHE A 565 19.66 -29.23 -22.63
N GLN A 566 20.94 -28.95 -22.94
CA GLN A 566 22.02 -28.92 -21.95
C GLN A 566 22.08 -27.60 -21.20
N HIS A 567 21.49 -26.54 -21.73
CA HIS A 567 21.47 -25.22 -21.14
C HIS A 567 20.02 -24.76 -20.97
N VAL A 568 19.66 -24.36 -19.73
CA VAL A 568 18.32 -23.88 -19.38
C VAL A 568 18.42 -22.57 -18.63
N VAL A 569 17.70 -21.56 -19.06
CA VAL A 569 17.57 -20.26 -18.39
C VAL A 569 16.11 -20.02 -18.02
N THR A 570 15.84 -19.70 -16.77
CA THR A 570 14.51 -19.29 -16.33
C THR A 570 14.46 -17.81 -16.03
N ILE A 571 13.36 -17.12 -16.39
CA ILE A 571 13.19 -15.67 -16.22
C ILE A 571 11.83 -15.38 -15.61
N GLU A 572 11.81 -14.71 -14.45
CA GLU A 572 10.60 -14.35 -13.72
C GLU A 572 10.70 -12.94 -13.13
N ASP A 573 9.61 -12.18 -13.13
CA ASP A 573 9.49 -10.94 -12.36
C ASP A 573 8.99 -11.28 -10.94
N GLY A 574 9.88 -11.88 -10.18
CA GLY A 574 9.71 -12.39 -8.83
C GLY A 574 11.07 -12.72 -8.22
N VAL A 575 11.09 -13.03 -6.92
CA VAL A 575 12.35 -13.42 -6.25
C VAL A 575 12.87 -14.74 -6.77
N LYS A 576 14.17 -14.81 -7.03
CA LYS A 576 14.84 -16.06 -7.49
C LYS A 576 14.73 -17.20 -6.50
N LYS A 577 14.69 -16.88 -5.18
CA LYS A 577 14.59 -17.88 -4.12
C LYS A 577 13.13 -18.31 -3.91
N GLY A 578 12.84 -19.57 -4.21
CA GLY A 578 11.51 -20.14 -4.03
C GLY A 578 10.50 -19.82 -5.12
N GLY A 579 10.85 -19.02 -6.14
CA GLY A 579 9.99 -18.67 -7.25
C GLY A 579 9.92 -19.75 -8.36
N MET A 580 9.60 -19.32 -9.58
CA MET A 580 9.41 -20.20 -10.75
C MET A 580 10.70 -20.95 -11.13
N GLY A 581 11.83 -20.24 -11.18
CA GLY A 581 13.12 -20.87 -11.47
C GLY A 581 13.53 -21.92 -10.44
N SER A 582 13.12 -21.78 -9.17
CA SER A 582 13.31 -22.84 -8.16
C SER A 582 12.42 -24.03 -8.43
N ALA A 583 11.14 -23.83 -8.81
CA ALA A 583 10.23 -24.92 -9.13
C ALA A 583 10.71 -25.76 -10.33
N VAL A 584 11.18 -25.09 -11.38
CA VAL A 584 11.74 -25.77 -12.55
C VAL A 584 13.01 -26.53 -12.20
N LEU A 585 13.90 -25.95 -11.39
CA LEU A 585 15.14 -26.62 -10.94
C LEU A 585 14.84 -27.86 -10.08
N GLU A 586 13.88 -27.78 -9.16
CA GLU A 586 13.41 -28.92 -8.38
C GLU A 586 12.88 -30.03 -9.30
N PHE A 587 12.03 -29.69 -10.28
CA PHE A 587 11.53 -30.65 -11.24
C PHE A 587 12.66 -31.33 -12.02
N MET A 588 13.66 -30.56 -12.49
CA MET A 588 14.81 -31.11 -13.21
C MET A 588 15.60 -32.08 -12.34
N ALA A 589 15.85 -31.71 -11.07
CA ALA A 589 16.57 -32.56 -10.13
C ALA A 589 15.79 -33.86 -9.77
N ASP A 590 14.47 -33.76 -9.56
CA ASP A 590 13.62 -34.91 -9.20
C ASP A 590 13.50 -35.92 -10.36
N ASN A 591 13.81 -35.50 -11.60
CA ASN A 591 13.76 -36.34 -12.80
C ASN A 591 15.15 -36.64 -13.40
N ASP A 592 16.22 -36.46 -12.61
CA ASP A 592 17.61 -36.76 -13.01
C ASP A 592 18.12 -35.96 -14.24
N TYR A 593 17.50 -34.82 -14.55
CA TYR A 593 18.01 -33.90 -15.55
C TYR A 593 19.06 -32.95 -14.92
N ILE A 594 20.24 -32.84 -15.57
CA ILE A 594 21.37 -32.05 -15.06
C ILE A 594 21.82 -31.02 -16.11
N PRO A 595 20.97 -30.08 -16.49
CA PRO A 595 21.37 -29.01 -17.39
C PRO A 595 22.25 -27.97 -16.67
N HIS A 596 23.04 -27.23 -17.44
CA HIS A 596 23.58 -25.97 -16.96
C HIS A 596 22.42 -24.98 -16.73
N PHE A 597 22.10 -24.72 -15.46
CA PHE A 597 20.86 -24.01 -15.08
C PHE A 597 21.15 -22.60 -14.59
N ARG A 598 20.50 -21.62 -15.17
CA ARG A 598 20.58 -20.21 -14.75
C ARG A 598 19.19 -19.66 -14.45
N ARG A 599 19.10 -18.86 -13.37
CA ARG A 599 17.87 -18.20 -12.95
C ARG A 599 18.05 -16.69 -13.01
N ILE A 600 17.17 -16.01 -13.75
CA ILE A 600 17.05 -14.55 -13.83
C ILE A 600 15.79 -14.13 -13.09
N GLY A 601 15.90 -13.19 -12.18
CA GLY A 601 14.82 -12.67 -11.35
C GLY A 601 15.37 -11.75 -10.25
N VAL A 602 14.50 -11.27 -9.39
CA VAL A 602 14.86 -10.36 -8.31
C VAL A 602 15.84 -11.04 -7.34
N PRO A 603 17.00 -10.42 -7.06
CA PRO A 603 18.01 -10.97 -6.13
C PRO A 603 17.50 -11.01 -4.69
N ASP A 604 18.26 -11.65 -3.80
CA ASP A 604 17.99 -11.70 -2.35
C ASP A 604 18.32 -10.35 -1.67
N ALA A 605 17.58 -9.32 -2.05
CA ALA A 605 17.67 -7.96 -1.53
C ALA A 605 16.34 -7.23 -1.71
N PHE A 606 16.06 -6.28 -0.82
CA PHE A 606 14.98 -5.33 -1.04
C PHE A 606 15.40 -4.34 -2.13
N ILE A 607 14.59 -4.27 -3.20
CA ILE A 607 14.88 -3.40 -4.34
C ILE A 607 14.33 -2.01 -4.05
N GLU A 608 15.14 -0.99 -4.27
CA GLU A 608 14.80 0.41 -4.06
C GLU A 608 13.68 0.90 -5.01
N HIS A 609 13.30 2.16 -4.86
CA HIS A 609 12.34 2.84 -5.73
C HIS A 609 13.01 3.39 -7.00
N GLY A 610 12.23 3.55 -8.06
CA GLY A 610 12.65 4.08 -9.36
C GLY A 610 11.59 3.78 -10.41
N THR A 611 11.87 4.02 -11.67
CA THR A 611 11.04 3.52 -12.76
C THR A 611 11.18 2.01 -12.91
N ILE A 612 10.17 1.32 -13.41
CA ILE A 612 10.23 -0.14 -13.64
C ILE A 612 11.44 -0.49 -14.52
N GLN A 613 11.76 0.33 -15.53
CA GLN A 613 12.92 0.13 -16.40
C GLN A 613 14.25 0.19 -15.65
N GLU A 614 14.42 1.21 -14.79
CA GLU A 614 15.64 1.33 -13.95
C GLU A 614 15.78 0.13 -12.99
N LEU A 615 14.68 -0.34 -12.42
CA LEU A 615 14.68 -1.46 -11.49
C LEU A 615 14.92 -2.80 -12.20
N HIS A 616 14.34 -3.03 -13.39
CA HIS A 616 14.66 -4.18 -14.21
C HIS A 616 16.13 -4.18 -14.63
N HIS A 617 16.67 -3.01 -15.03
CA HIS A 617 18.09 -2.87 -15.33
C HIS A 617 18.98 -3.21 -14.11
N LEU A 618 18.64 -2.68 -12.93
CA LEU A 618 19.35 -2.97 -11.68
C LEU A 618 19.39 -4.47 -11.37
N CYS A 619 18.30 -5.19 -11.66
CA CYS A 619 18.18 -6.63 -11.44
C CYS A 619 18.73 -7.48 -12.59
N GLY A 620 19.20 -6.89 -13.71
CA GLY A 620 19.63 -7.59 -14.91
C GLY A 620 18.48 -8.32 -15.61
N MET A 621 17.28 -7.75 -15.51
CA MET A 621 16.02 -8.29 -16.04
C MET A 621 15.49 -7.48 -17.23
N ASP A 622 16.18 -6.43 -17.64
CA ASP A 622 15.94 -5.71 -18.88
C ASP A 622 16.51 -6.48 -20.09
N GLU A 623 16.23 -6.00 -21.30
CA GLU A 623 16.67 -6.65 -22.53
C GLU A 623 18.19 -6.85 -22.58
N GLU A 624 18.98 -5.83 -22.16
CA GLU A 624 20.45 -5.91 -22.12
C GLU A 624 20.93 -6.91 -21.09
N GLY A 625 20.38 -6.87 -19.87
CA GLY A 625 20.74 -7.77 -18.79
C GLY A 625 20.43 -9.23 -19.12
N ILE A 626 19.26 -9.49 -19.71
CA ILE A 626 18.89 -10.82 -20.19
C ILE A 626 19.81 -11.26 -21.32
N TYR A 627 20.03 -10.44 -22.35
CA TYR A 627 20.93 -10.72 -23.47
C TYR A 627 22.31 -11.14 -22.97
N ASN A 628 22.92 -10.36 -22.09
CA ASN A 628 24.25 -10.65 -21.54
C ASN A 628 24.30 -12.01 -20.82
N GLN A 629 23.20 -12.40 -20.16
CA GLN A 629 23.14 -13.69 -19.48
C GLN A 629 22.90 -14.88 -20.43
N LEU A 630 22.28 -14.66 -21.59
CA LEU A 630 22.08 -15.70 -22.60
C LEU A 630 23.38 -16.05 -23.35
N ILE A 631 24.32 -15.11 -23.49
CA ILE A 631 25.53 -15.28 -24.28
C ILE A 631 26.78 -15.72 -23.47
N ILE A 632 26.72 -15.76 -22.13
CA ILE A 632 27.91 -16.10 -21.29
C ILE A 632 28.35 -17.56 -21.48
N ASP A 633 27.45 -18.47 -21.79
CA ASP A 633 27.71 -19.91 -21.92
C ASP A 633 27.65 -20.40 -23.39
N SER A 634 27.66 -19.49 -24.36
CA SER A 634 27.61 -19.81 -25.80
C SER A 634 29.01 -19.89 -26.44
#